data_63fc8b13ad39d2653af4a8c2eb1c655f
#
_entry.id   63fc8b13ad39d2653af4a8c2eb1c655f
#
_cell.length_a   1.000
_cell.length_b   1.000
_cell.length_c   1.000
_cell.angle_alpha   90.00
_cell.angle_beta   90.00
_cell.angle_gamma   90.00
#
_symmetry.space_group_name_H-M   'P 1'
#
loop_
_entity.id
_entity.type
_entity.pdbx_description
1 polymer ?
#
loop_
_entity_poly.entity_id
_entity_poly.type
_entity_poly.pdbx_seq_one_letter_code
_entity_poly.pdbx_strand_id
1 'polypeptide(L)'
;MRSTTTPRGYPPGYAIERVFSGLLHPYEEIAWETADVEIPGSGFRQEAVEAPATWDETARRIAASKYLRGQLGSPERERSVRQLVDRVVETIRHHGQKLGHLGSADEAEVFAQELRALLIGQRAAFNSPVWFNCGTDSGRRPADPDALLEPDEPPVAPGEPAVGQSAACFILSVRDTMESITRWLATEMAIFRGGSGSGVSLSAIREDGSPLKAGGTASGPLSFMRAADSAAGSIKSGGTTRRAAKMVVLDADHPDVRTFIAAKAAEERKAYALGDAGYDLSLNGEAWSSIQFQNANNSVRVPDEFFAAVADGRTWQLRSRLDGRVVDELPARDLLRQIATAAWECGDPGLQYDGAIQRWHTVPAAGRVNATNPCSEFIHLDETACNLASLNLLAFLGADGTFDVAGFRQAVRVLITAQEVLVDPARYPTRRIGERSRRFRPLGLGYANLGALLMALGHPYDSEEGRAWAAALTALMHGAAMCRSAEMAAALGPYEGFGANREGHLKVAGMHRAAGRLLGAPTGARGNLAEVVGAAQQGLERAVALGQEHGYRNSQHTVLAPTGTIGFLMGVETTGCEPVYLLRVDKALVGGGWLTLRAQAFTRGLAMLGYGPEQVKAIATHVGERGTAEGAPGLRPEHLAVFDTADRPAEATRAIDPLGHVRMLGAVQPFLSGGISKTVNLPHQATVEDIEEVLLSAHRLGVKAVAVYRDGSKRTQPLGAKAAQGARRPCAGACPTTGPPSRTASARAARRATSPSACTRTGRPARSS
;
A
#
# COMPACT_ATOMS: atom_id res chain seq x y z
N MET A 1 0.80 33.45 -25.37
CA MET A 1 1.83 34.35 -24.81
C MET A 1 1.48 34.62 -23.37
N ARG A 2 2.06 33.88 -22.42
CA ARG A 2 1.99 34.17 -20.98
C ARG A 2 3.27 34.93 -20.60
N SER A 3 3.09 36.09 -20.03
CA SER A 3 4.07 37.02 -19.51
C SER A 3 5.15 36.28 -18.69
N THR A 4 6.41 36.49 -19.02
CA THR A 4 7.58 36.19 -18.17
C THR A 4 7.51 37.13 -16.98
N THR A 5 6.79 36.71 -15.93
CA THR A 5 6.82 37.41 -14.65
C THR A 5 8.07 36.97 -13.90
N THR A 6 8.88 37.92 -13.53
CA THR A 6 9.98 37.87 -12.54
C THR A 6 9.61 36.95 -11.37
N PRO A 7 10.56 36.15 -10.82
CA PRO A 7 10.28 35.27 -9.68
C PRO A 7 9.69 36.10 -8.53
N ARG A 8 8.49 35.75 -8.10
CA ARG A 8 7.95 36.25 -6.82
C ARG A 8 8.96 35.83 -5.76
N GLY A 9 9.42 36.75 -4.92
CA GLY A 9 10.31 36.43 -3.81
C GLY A 9 9.65 35.34 -2.95
N TYR A 10 10.33 34.21 -2.80
CA TYR A 10 9.87 33.14 -1.92
C TYR A 10 9.86 33.60 -0.47
N PRO A 11 8.95 33.12 0.38
CA PRO A 11 8.96 33.45 1.80
C PRO A 11 10.27 32.96 2.47
N PRO A 12 10.74 33.64 3.52
CA PRO A 12 11.92 33.23 4.26
C PRO A 12 11.84 31.77 4.69
N GLY A 13 12.92 30.98 4.49
CA GLY A 13 13.00 29.56 4.81
C GLY A 13 12.26 28.64 3.84
N TYR A 14 11.87 29.15 2.67
CA TYR A 14 11.26 28.33 1.61
C TYR A 14 12.25 27.37 0.96
N ALA A 15 13.48 27.82 0.70
CA ALA A 15 14.52 27.01 0.08
C ALA A 15 14.82 25.73 0.88
N ILE A 16 15.18 24.67 0.18
CA ILE A 16 15.66 23.44 0.78
C ILE A 16 17.13 23.65 1.20
N GLU A 17 17.43 23.39 2.45
CA GLU A 17 18.79 23.46 3.00
C GLU A 17 19.55 22.16 2.81
N ARG A 18 20.89 22.20 2.80
CA ARG A 18 21.73 21.01 2.80
C ARG A 18 21.78 20.38 4.19
N VAL A 19 21.41 19.10 4.27
CA VAL A 19 21.45 18.30 5.50
C VAL A 19 22.02 16.90 5.22
N PHE A 20 21.63 16.29 4.10
CA PHE A 20 22.01 14.93 3.75
C PHE A 20 23.13 14.86 2.69
N SER A 21 23.31 15.93 1.93
CA SER A 21 24.37 16.07 0.94
C SER A 21 25.45 17.02 1.47
N GLY A 22 26.72 16.63 1.29
CA GLY A 22 27.88 17.47 1.58
C GLY A 22 28.16 18.49 0.48
N LEU A 23 29.42 18.90 0.37
CA LEU A 23 29.91 19.78 -0.69
C LEU A 23 30.20 19.01 -1.99
N LEU A 24 30.45 17.69 -1.88
CA LEU A 24 30.64 16.79 -3.02
C LEU A 24 29.28 16.30 -3.53
N HIS A 25 29.30 15.75 -4.73
CA HIS A 25 28.10 15.07 -5.26
C HIS A 25 27.80 13.83 -4.41
N PRO A 26 26.53 13.56 -4.02
CA PRO A 26 26.20 12.44 -3.12
C PRO A 26 26.71 11.08 -3.56
N TYR A 27 26.94 10.87 -4.85
CA TYR A 27 27.53 9.63 -5.37
C TYR A 27 29.02 9.47 -5.09
N GLU A 28 29.72 10.56 -4.78
CA GLU A 28 31.14 10.57 -4.43
C GLU A 28 31.37 10.34 -2.94
N GLU A 29 30.32 10.53 -2.14
CA GLU A 29 30.39 10.38 -0.67
C GLU A 29 30.17 8.93 -0.22
N ILE A 30 29.81 8.02 -1.13
CA ILE A 30 29.54 6.61 -0.82
C ILE A 30 30.34 5.66 -1.72
N ALA A 31 30.62 4.47 -1.18
CA ALA A 31 31.23 3.40 -1.98
C ALA A 31 30.17 2.71 -2.84
N TRP A 32 30.57 2.30 -4.05
CA TRP A 32 29.75 1.58 -5.02
C TRP A 32 30.32 0.21 -5.31
N GLU A 33 29.44 -0.76 -5.51
CA GLU A 33 29.78 -2.13 -5.86
C GLU A 33 29.05 -2.56 -7.12
N THR A 34 29.71 -3.38 -7.92
CA THR A 34 29.11 -4.01 -9.10
C THR A 34 29.02 -5.51 -8.87
N ALA A 35 27.85 -6.10 -9.07
CA ALA A 35 27.64 -7.52 -8.92
C ALA A 35 26.59 -8.04 -9.92
N ASP A 36 26.68 -9.33 -10.22
CA ASP A 36 25.64 -10.03 -10.97
C ASP A 36 24.42 -10.25 -10.10
N VAL A 37 23.24 -10.06 -10.67
CA VAL A 37 21.97 -10.24 -10.01
C VAL A 37 21.22 -11.39 -10.68
N GLU A 38 20.91 -12.41 -9.89
CA GLU A 38 20.09 -13.55 -10.31
C GLU A 38 18.95 -13.78 -9.31
N ILE A 39 17.77 -14.12 -9.83
CA ILE A 39 16.63 -14.55 -9.02
C ILE A 39 16.40 -16.03 -9.30
N PRO A 40 16.76 -16.93 -8.37
CA PRO A 40 16.60 -18.36 -8.54
C PRO A 40 15.17 -18.76 -8.89
N GLY A 41 14.99 -19.59 -9.88
CA GLY A 41 13.66 -20.10 -10.31
C GLY A 41 12.81 -19.14 -11.14
N SER A 42 13.25 -17.88 -11.35
CA SER A 42 12.49 -16.91 -12.15
C SER A 42 13.01 -16.74 -13.58
N GLY A 43 14.21 -17.24 -13.87
CA GLY A 43 14.92 -17.00 -15.13
C GLY A 43 15.47 -15.57 -15.29
N PHE A 44 15.35 -14.71 -14.27
CA PHE A 44 15.91 -13.36 -14.31
C PHE A 44 17.40 -13.40 -13.97
N ARG A 45 18.24 -12.87 -14.89
CA ARG A 45 19.66 -12.63 -14.67
C ARG A 45 20.07 -11.31 -15.33
N GLN A 46 20.79 -10.47 -14.60
CA GLN A 46 21.41 -9.26 -15.11
C GLN A 46 22.83 -9.15 -14.56
N GLU A 47 23.82 -9.05 -15.45
CA GLU A 47 25.22 -8.92 -15.10
C GLU A 47 25.58 -7.47 -14.79
N ALA A 48 26.63 -7.29 -13.97
CA ALA A 48 27.28 -6.02 -13.68
C ALA A 48 26.30 -4.91 -13.22
N VAL A 49 25.41 -5.22 -12.28
CA VAL A 49 24.52 -4.23 -11.66
C VAL A 49 25.27 -3.43 -10.61
N GLU A 50 25.40 -2.12 -10.83
CA GLU A 50 26.03 -1.19 -9.89
C GLU A 50 25.00 -0.67 -8.87
N ALA A 51 25.34 -0.76 -7.58
CA ALA A 51 24.54 -0.24 -6.48
C ALA A 51 25.45 0.27 -5.34
N PRO A 52 24.93 1.10 -4.40
CA PRO A 52 25.70 1.45 -3.21
C PRO A 52 26.14 0.20 -2.44
N ALA A 53 27.39 0.19 -1.97
CA ALA A 53 27.97 -0.95 -1.23
C ALA A 53 27.19 -1.26 0.07
N THR A 54 26.47 -0.28 0.60
CA THR A 54 25.61 -0.44 1.80
C THR A 54 24.28 -1.15 1.53
N TRP A 55 23.88 -1.29 0.25
CA TRP A 55 22.64 -1.97 -0.08
C TRP A 55 22.78 -3.48 0.02
N ASP A 56 21.85 -4.12 0.68
CA ASP A 56 21.83 -5.57 0.76
C ASP A 56 21.49 -6.21 -0.61
N GLU A 57 21.68 -7.51 -0.69
CA GLU A 57 21.40 -8.29 -1.90
C GLU A 57 19.92 -8.18 -2.32
N THR A 58 19.00 -8.09 -1.36
CA THR A 58 17.56 -7.98 -1.63
C THR A 58 17.22 -6.65 -2.30
N ALA A 59 17.72 -5.54 -1.78
CA ALA A 59 17.54 -4.22 -2.37
C ALA A 59 18.11 -4.15 -3.80
N ARG A 60 19.31 -4.72 -4.03
CA ARG A 60 19.94 -4.82 -5.34
C ARG A 60 19.11 -5.68 -6.32
N ARG A 61 18.59 -6.81 -5.87
CA ARG A 61 17.70 -7.68 -6.65
C ARG A 61 16.40 -6.97 -7.04
N ILE A 62 15.79 -6.24 -6.11
CA ILE A 62 14.57 -5.47 -6.37
C ILE A 62 14.84 -4.33 -7.35
N ALA A 63 15.91 -3.57 -7.18
CA ALA A 63 16.30 -2.52 -8.13
C ALA A 63 16.43 -3.09 -9.55
N ALA A 64 17.23 -4.14 -9.71
CA ALA A 64 17.49 -4.76 -11.00
C ALA A 64 16.21 -5.35 -11.63
N SER A 65 15.47 -6.16 -10.90
CA SER A 65 14.35 -6.92 -11.48
C SER A 65 13.06 -6.12 -11.64
N LYS A 66 12.89 -5.01 -10.89
CA LYS A 66 11.62 -4.27 -10.87
C LYS A 66 11.74 -2.85 -11.40
N TYR A 67 12.85 -2.14 -11.17
CA TYR A 67 12.91 -0.69 -11.38
C TYR A 67 13.87 -0.22 -12.46
N LEU A 68 14.98 -0.91 -12.71
CA LEU A 68 15.85 -0.60 -13.83
C LEU A 68 15.08 -0.76 -15.15
N ARG A 69 15.18 0.20 -16.04
CA ARG A 69 14.45 0.28 -17.31
C ARG A 69 15.23 -0.29 -18.48
N GLY A 70 14.54 -0.48 -19.60
CA GLY A 70 15.09 -1.08 -20.81
C GLY A 70 14.94 -2.61 -20.84
N GLN A 71 14.99 -3.18 -22.05
CA GLN A 71 14.90 -4.62 -22.26
C GLN A 71 16.21 -5.27 -21.83
N LEU A 72 16.16 -6.41 -21.12
CA LEU A 72 17.37 -7.17 -20.76
C LEU A 72 18.19 -7.49 -22.01
N GLY A 73 19.52 -7.23 -21.91
CA GLY A 73 20.43 -7.45 -23.01
C GLY A 73 20.50 -6.32 -24.05
N SER A 74 19.62 -5.32 -24.00
CA SER A 74 19.68 -4.17 -24.88
C SER A 74 20.63 -3.07 -24.37
N PRO A 75 21.17 -2.21 -25.27
CA PRO A 75 21.98 -1.08 -24.87
C PRO A 75 21.27 -0.06 -23.97
N GLU A 76 19.94 0.04 -24.11
CA GLU A 76 19.10 0.96 -23.32
C GLU A 76 18.80 0.44 -21.92
N ARG A 77 19.24 -0.79 -21.59
CA ARG A 77 19.03 -1.35 -20.25
C ARG A 77 19.86 -0.60 -19.22
N GLU A 78 19.19 0.00 -18.24
CA GLU A 78 19.85 0.56 -17.05
C GLU A 78 20.61 -0.53 -16.30
N ARG A 79 21.85 -0.21 -15.86
CA ARG A 79 22.74 -1.13 -15.12
C ARG A 79 23.16 -0.59 -13.77
N SER A 80 22.79 0.64 -13.46
CA SER A 80 23.21 1.32 -12.23
C SER A 80 22.02 1.93 -11.51
N VAL A 81 22.05 1.85 -10.18
CA VAL A 81 21.13 2.59 -9.31
C VAL A 81 21.29 4.10 -9.50
N ARG A 82 22.46 4.61 -9.93
CA ARG A 82 22.65 6.02 -10.31
C ARG A 82 21.68 6.41 -11.43
N GLN A 83 21.62 5.62 -12.50
CA GLN A 83 20.72 5.87 -13.63
C GLN A 83 19.26 5.89 -13.21
N LEU A 84 18.86 4.93 -12.35
CA LEU A 84 17.52 4.86 -11.80
C LEU A 84 17.15 6.12 -10.99
N VAL A 85 18.03 6.54 -10.10
CA VAL A 85 17.83 7.69 -9.21
C VAL A 85 17.85 8.99 -10.00
N ASP A 86 18.85 9.17 -10.89
CA ASP A 86 18.96 10.39 -11.70
C ASP A 86 17.78 10.58 -12.62
N ARG A 87 17.27 9.53 -13.25
CA ARG A 87 16.08 9.59 -14.09
C ARG A 87 14.88 10.20 -13.33
N VAL A 88 14.68 9.81 -12.09
CA VAL A 88 13.59 10.33 -11.26
C VAL A 88 13.89 11.74 -10.73
N VAL A 89 15.08 11.95 -10.18
CA VAL A 89 15.47 13.23 -9.55
C VAL A 89 15.55 14.35 -10.57
N GLU A 90 16.19 14.11 -11.73
CA GLU A 90 16.31 15.13 -12.78
C GLU A 90 14.96 15.49 -13.38
N THR A 91 14.04 14.52 -13.51
CA THR A 91 12.67 14.79 -13.93
C THR A 91 11.97 15.71 -12.93
N ILE A 92 12.07 15.42 -11.64
CA ILE A 92 11.45 16.23 -10.59
C ILE A 92 12.10 17.62 -10.54
N ARG A 93 13.43 17.73 -10.63
CA ARG A 93 14.17 18.99 -10.66
C ARG A 93 13.73 19.86 -11.84
N HIS A 94 13.68 19.28 -13.06
CA HIS A 94 13.27 19.99 -14.26
C HIS A 94 11.84 20.57 -14.13
N HIS A 95 10.87 19.74 -13.76
CA HIS A 95 9.49 20.21 -13.59
C HIS A 95 9.34 21.13 -12.39
N GLY A 96 10.12 20.94 -11.32
CA GLY A 96 10.12 21.80 -10.15
C GLY A 96 10.55 23.25 -10.49
N GLN A 97 11.57 23.42 -11.31
CA GLN A 97 11.98 24.72 -11.82
C GLN A 97 10.93 25.30 -12.78
N LYS A 98 10.48 24.51 -13.75
CA LYS A 98 9.47 24.94 -14.76
C LYS A 98 8.17 25.42 -14.13
N LEU A 99 7.73 24.79 -13.06
CA LEU A 99 6.47 25.08 -12.36
C LEU A 99 6.65 26.10 -11.22
N GLY A 100 7.87 26.57 -10.96
CA GLY A 100 8.16 27.55 -9.92
C GLY A 100 8.15 27.01 -8.50
N HIS A 101 8.30 25.70 -8.29
CA HIS A 101 8.48 25.10 -6.97
C HIS A 101 9.91 25.22 -6.47
N LEU A 102 10.86 25.32 -7.37
CA LEU A 102 12.28 25.51 -7.10
C LEU A 102 12.71 26.86 -7.70
N GLY A 103 13.48 27.65 -6.94
CA GLY A 103 13.84 29.01 -7.31
C GLY A 103 14.98 29.08 -8.33
N SER A 104 16.18 29.45 -7.87
CA SER A 104 17.37 29.53 -8.72
C SER A 104 17.86 28.14 -9.16
N ALA A 105 18.78 28.13 -10.11
CA ALA A 105 19.44 26.88 -10.52
C ALA A 105 20.21 26.24 -9.35
N ASP A 106 20.84 27.05 -8.49
CA ASP A 106 21.58 26.57 -7.33
C ASP A 106 20.63 25.95 -6.28
N GLU A 107 19.48 26.57 -6.00
CA GLU A 107 18.47 25.99 -5.08
C GLU A 107 17.89 24.68 -5.64
N ALA A 108 17.64 24.61 -6.95
CA ALA A 108 17.19 23.39 -7.59
C ALA A 108 18.24 22.28 -7.56
N GLU A 109 19.53 22.63 -7.66
CA GLU A 109 20.61 21.65 -7.52
C GLU A 109 20.75 21.17 -6.07
N VAL A 110 20.67 22.06 -5.08
CA VAL A 110 20.63 21.66 -3.66
C VAL A 110 19.49 20.70 -3.39
N PHE A 111 18.28 21.02 -3.86
CA PHE A 111 17.12 20.12 -3.74
C PHE A 111 17.39 18.75 -4.37
N ALA A 112 17.97 18.71 -5.59
CA ALA A 112 18.25 17.48 -6.29
C ALA A 112 19.29 16.61 -5.55
N GLN A 113 20.34 17.24 -5.00
CA GLN A 113 21.35 16.52 -4.21
C GLN A 113 20.78 15.98 -2.90
N GLU A 114 19.96 16.75 -2.18
CA GLU A 114 19.25 16.28 -0.98
C GLU A 114 18.34 15.09 -1.29
N LEU A 115 17.59 15.16 -2.37
CA LEU A 115 16.71 14.06 -2.79
C LEU A 115 17.52 12.82 -3.19
N ARG A 116 18.66 12.97 -3.95
CA ARG A 116 19.57 11.85 -4.26
C ARG A 116 20.09 11.19 -2.98
N ALA A 117 20.59 11.98 -2.05
CA ALA A 117 21.16 11.49 -0.80
C ALA A 117 20.12 10.71 0.03
N LEU A 118 18.87 11.17 0.07
CA LEU A 118 17.78 10.45 0.73
C LEU A 118 17.50 9.09 0.08
N LEU A 119 17.47 9.04 -1.27
CA LEU A 119 17.12 7.83 -2.02
C LEU A 119 18.22 6.78 -1.97
N ILE A 120 19.50 7.17 -2.24
CA ILE A 120 20.64 6.24 -2.21
C ILE A 120 20.99 5.78 -0.79
N GLY A 121 20.76 6.63 0.20
CA GLY A 121 20.94 6.33 1.63
C GLY A 121 19.80 5.48 2.23
N GLN A 122 18.85 5.02 1.41
CA GLN A 122 17.68 4.24 1.84
C GLN A 122 16.87 4.89 2.98
N ARG A 123 16.96 6.23 3.08
CA ARG A 123 16.16 7.02 4.04
C ARG A 123 14.73 7.23 3.58
N ALA A 124 14.49 7.14 2.26
CA ALA A 124 13.19 7.30 1.65
C ALA A 124 13.07 6.56 0.31
N ALA A 125 11.84 6.29 -0.11
CA ALA A 125 11.54 5.85 -1.47
C ALA A 125 10.16 6.34 -1.92
N PHE A 126 10.02 6.62 -3.22
CA PHE A 126 8.72 6.84 -3.85
C PHE A 126 7.98 5.54 -4.10
N ASN A 127 6.67 5.62 -4.32
CA ASN A 127 5.86 4.51 -4.78
C ASN A 127 6.36 3.94 -6.13
N SER A 128 6.12 2.67 -6.37
CA SER A 128 6.56 1.96 -7.59
C SER A 128 6.20 2.65 -8.90
N PRO A 129 4.99 3.24 -9.10
CA PRO A 129 4.68 3.99 -10.32
C PRO A 129 5.61 5.16 -10.62
N VAL A 130 6.15 5.87 -9.64
CA VAL A 130 7.17 6.91 -9.87
C VAL A 130 8.44 6.27 -10.45
N TRP A 131 8.94 5.18 -9.86
CA TRP A 131 10.10 4.46 -10.37
C TRP A 131 9.87 3.88 -11.76
N PHE A 132 8.64 3.45 -12.07
CA PHE A 132 8.32 2.89 -13.39
C PHE A 132 8.20 3.94 -14.49
N ASN A 133 7.59 5.09 -14.21
CA ASN A 133 7.02 5.95 -15.23
C ASN A 133 7.62 7.36 -15.29
N CYS A 134 8.44 7.76 -14.28
CA CYS A 134 9.06 9.07 -14.24
C CYS A 134 10.34 9.08 -15.09
N GLY A 135 10.49 10.08 -15.95
CA GLY A 135 11.65 10.23 -16.85
C GLY A 135 11.74 9.17 -17.95
N THR A 136 10.61 8.57 -18.32
CA THR A 136 10.56 7.57 -19.40
C THR A 136 9.60 8.02 -20.50
N ASP A 137 9.91 7.73 -21.75
CA ASP A 137 9.02 7.96 -22.90
C ASP A 137 7.84 6.97 -22.94
N SER A 138 7.78 6.05 -21.97
CA SER A 138 6.78 5.00 -21.93
C SER A 138 5.40 5.58 -21.63
N GLY A 139 4.59 5.75 -22.64
CA GLY A 139 3.18 6.03 -22.46
C GLY A 139 2.56 7.05 -23.41
N ARG A 140 3.33 7.78 -24.20
CA ARG A 140 2.75 8.60 -25.27
C ARG A 140 2.16 7.67 -26.32
N ARG A 141 0.86 7.76 -26.49
CA ARG A 141 0.15 7.13 -27.60
C ARG A 141 -0.34 8.20 -28.54
N PRO A 142 -0.35 7.95 -29.85
CA PRO A 142 -1.16 8.75 -30.75
C PRO A 142 -2.60 8.81 -30.21
N ALA A 143 -3.26 9.94 -30.35
CA ALA A 143 -4.67 10.04 -30.05
C ALA A 143 -5.41 8.98 -30.88
N ASP A 144 -6.14 8.11 -30.18
CA ASP A 144 -6.98 7.10 -30.81
C ASP A 144 -8.41 7.64 -30.81
N PRO A 145 -8.96 7.96 -31.99
CA PRO A 145 -10.33 8.50 -32.11
C PRO A 145 -11.40 7.54 -31.60
N ASP A 146 -11.10 6.24 -31.55
CA ASP A 146 -12.00 5.19 -31.07
C ASP A 146 -11.77 4.84 -29.59
N ALA A 147 -10.91 5.59 -28.89
CA ALA A 147 -10.61 5.31 -27.47
C ALA A 147 -11.83 5.53 -26.59
N LEU A 148 -12.21 4.51 -25.83
CA LEU A 148 -13.28 4.58 -24.81
C LEU A 148 -12.96 5.58 -23.68
N LEU A 149 -11.69 5.85 -23.42
CA LEU A 149 -11.20 6.78 -22.41
C LEU A 149 -10.48 7.94 -23.08
N GLU A 150 -10.72 9.14 -22.56
CA GLU A 150 -9.93 10.35 -22.88
C GLU A 150 -8.85 10.49 -21.79
N PRO A 151 -7.61 10.01 -22.01
CA PRO A 151 -6.54 10.16 -21.04
C PRO A 151 -6.16 11.64 -20.89
N ASP A 152 -5.79 12.02 -19.68
CA ASP A 152 -5.23 13.34 -19.42
C ASP A 152 -3.71 13.26 -19.60
N GLU A 153 -3.22 13.78 -20.69
CA GLU A 153 -1.81 13.80 -21.06
C GLU A 153 -1.31 15.25 -21.14
N PRO A 154 -0.63 15.76 -20.10
CA PRO A 154 -0.02 17.08 -20.18
C PRO A 154 0.95 17.16 -21.36
N PRO A 155 0.99 18.29 -22.11
CA PRO A 155 1.93 18.45 -23.19
C PRO A 155 3.38 18.44 -22.64
N VAL A 156 4.23 17.66 -23.28
CA VAL A 156 5.67 17.59 -22.99
C VAL A 156 6.39 18.10 -24.23
N ALA A 157 7.24 19.12 -24.08
CA ALA A 157 8.01 19.65 -25.19
C ALA A 157 9.10 18.63 -25.64
N PRO A 158 9.58 18.70 -26.88
CA PRO A 158 10.68 17.86 -27.32
C PRO A 158 11.92 18.03 -26.41
N GLY A 159 12.46 16.90 -25.92
CA GLY A 159 13.61 16.89 -25.01
C GLY A 159 13.28 17.09 -23.53
N GLU A 160 12.02 17.37 -23.14
CA GLU A 160 11.62 17.40 -21.74
C GLU A 160 11.38 15.97 -21.19
N PRO A 161 11.79 15.71 -19.94
CA PRO A 161 11.52 14.42 -19.32
C PRO A 161 10.02 14.26 -19.05
N ALA A 162 9.45 13.16 -19.51
CA ALA A 162 8.01 12.89 -19.32
C ALA A 162 7.74 12.35 -17.90
N VAL A 163 6.57 12.68 -17.37
CA VAL A 163 6.01 12.03 -16.18
C VAL A 163 4.80 11.23 -16.62
N GLY A 164 4.93 9.91 -16.61
CA GLY A 164 3.82 9.00 -16.87
C GLY A 164 2.85 8.93 -15.70
N GLN A 165 2.13 7.82 -15.53
CA GLN A 165 1.26 7.60 -14.36
C GLN A 165 2.13 7.45 -13.10
N SER A 166 2.32 8.53 -12.33
CA SER A 166 3.13 8.56 -11.12
C SER A 166 2.33 8.26 -9.84
N ALA A 167 1.00 8.43 -9.89
CA ALA A 167 0.12 8.12 -8.77
C ALA A 167 -0.01 6.59 -8.55
N ALA A 168 0.07 6.15 -7.29
CA ALA A 168 -0.10 4.74 -6.93
C ALA A 168 -1.55 4.37 -6.64
N CYS A 169 -2.33 5.33 -6.15
CA CYS A 169 -3.67 5.12 -5.61
C CYS A 169 -4.69 5.96 -6.35
N PHE A 170 -5.81 5.34 -6.73
CA PHE A 170 -6.93 5.98 -7.41
C PHE A 170 -8.23 5.63 -6.69
N ILE A 171 -9.14 6.60 -6.60
CA ILE A 171 -10.52 6.38 -6.16
C ILE A 171 -11.43 6.72 -7.34
N LEU A 172 -12.30 5.79 -7.70
CA LEU A 172 -13.19 5.89 -8.83
C LEU A 172 -14.65 6.04 -8.38
N SER A 173 -15.49 6.52 -9.27
CA SER A 173 -16.93 6.59 -9.09
C SER A 173 -17.65 5.67 -10.08
N VAL A 174 -18.79 5.15 -9.66
CA VAL A 174 -19.73 4.45 -10.54
C VAL A 174 -21.14 4.92 -10.23
N ARG A 175 -21.96 5.11 -11.28
CA ARG A 175 -23.39 5.37 -11.19
C ARG A 175 -24.14 4.20 -11.75
N ASP A 176 -25.41 4.07 -11.39
CA ASP A 176 -26.31 3.01 -11.81
C ASP A 176 -26.77 3.17 -13.28
N THR A 177 -25.79 3.23 -14.19
CA THR A 177 -26.01 3.23 -15.64
C THR A 177 -24.93 2.40 -16.32
N MET A 178 -25.27 1.73 -17.44
CA MET A 178 -24.33 0.88 -18.17
C MET A 178 -23.11 1.66 -18.67
N GLU A 179 -23.29 2.91 -19.10
CA GLU A 179 -22.19 3.78 -19.56
C GLU A 179 -21.21 4.07 -18.42
N SER A 180 -21.71 4.33 -17.22
CA SER A 180 -20.86 4.56 -16.04
C SER A 180 -20.13 3.29 -15.61
N ILE A 181 -20.79 2.15 -15.63
CA ILE A 181 -20.23 0.84 -15.29
C ILE A 181 -19.15 0.45 -16.29
N THR A 182 -19.40 0.58 -17.59
CA THR A 182 -18.42 0.29 -18.64
C THR A 182 -17.19 1.20 -18.52
N ARG A 183 -17.39 2.49 -18.26
CA ARG A 183 -16.30 3.45 -18.06
C ARG A 183 -15.47 3.10 -16.82
N TRP A 184 -16.10 2.73 -15.70
CA TRP A 184 -15.40 2.26 -14.51
C TRP A 184 -14.48 1.08 -14.83
N LEU A 185 -14.99 0.02 -15.48
CA LEU A 185 -14.22 -1.16 -15.87
C LEU A 185 -13.00 -0.80 -16.73
N ALA A 186 -13.21 0.02 -17.78
CA ALA A 186 -12.13 0.46 -18.66
C ALA A 186 -11.08 1.30 -17.92
N THR A 187 -11.52 2.19 -17.02
CA THR A 187 -10.62 3.04 -16.23
C THR A 187 -9.76 2.20 -15.27
N GLU A 188 -10.32 1.20 -14.60
CA GLU A 188 -9.55 0.27 -13.76
C GLU A 188 -8.47 -0.45 -14.56
N MET A 189 -8.82 -0.97 -15.74
CA MET A 189 -7.86 -1.64 -16.61
C MET A 189 -6.69 -0.73 -17.01
N ALA A 190 -6.96 0.54 -17.32
CA ALA A 190 -5.93 1.53 -17.63
C ALA A 190 -5.02 1.82 -16.42
N ILE A 191 -5.60 1.95 -15.21
CA ILE A 191 -4.87 2.15 -13.95
C ILE A 191 -3.94 0.97 -13.67
N PHE A 192 -4.43 -0.26 -13.76
CA PHE A 192 -3.64 -1.47 -13.51
C PHE A 192 -2.48 -1.61 -14.48
N ARG A 193 -2.70 -1.30 -15.76
CA ARG A 193 -1.65 -1.30 -16.76
C ARG A 193 -0.52 -0.32 -16.40
N GLY A 194 -0.84 0.85 -15.80
CA GLY A 194 0.13 1.82 -15.30
C GLY A 194 0.86 1.41 -14.01
N GLY A 195 0.52 0.28 -13.41
CA GLY A 195 1.16 -0.24 -12.19
C GLY A 195 0.54 0.23 -10.88
N SER A 196 -0.67 0.80 -10.93
CA SER A 196 -1.36 1.42 -9.78
C SER A 196 -2.56 0.59 -9.31
N GLY A 197 -3.13 0.97 -8.18
CA GLY A 197 -4.33 0.37 -7.62
C GLY A 197 -5.55 1.30 -7.64
N SER A 198 -6.75 0.73 -7.66
CA SER A 198 -8.02 1.46 -7.67
C SER A 198 -8.93 1.06 -6.52
N GLY A 199 -9.83 1.95 -6.14
CA GLY A 199 -10.95 1.65 -5.25
C GLY A 199 -12.23 2.29 -5.75
N VAL A 200 -13.36 1.64 -5.49
CA VAL A 200 -14.68 2.09 -5.91
C VAL A 200 -15.74 1.70 -4.89
N SER A 201 -16.73 2.56 -4.68
CA SER A 201 -17.98 2.18 -4.01
C SER A 201 -19.01 1.74 -5.03
N LEU A 202 -19.58 0.57 -4.82
CA LEU A 202 -20.69 0.05 -5.64
C LEU A 202 -22.07 0.40 -5.05
N SER A 203 -22.11 1.14 -3.95
CA SER A 203 -23.35 1.44 -3.19
C SER A 203 -24.38 2.26 -3.98
N ALA A 204 -23.98 2.89 -5.06
CA ALA A 204 -24.89 3.61 -5.95
C ALA A 204 -25.63 2.70 -6.96
N ILE A 205 -25.16 1.47 -7.16
CA ILE A 205 -25.78 0.51 -8.08
C ILE A 205 -26.98 -0.11 -7.37
N ARG A 206 -28.12 -0.18 -8.06
CA ARG A 206 -29.36 -0.78 -7.51
C ARG A 206 -29.16 -2.25 -7.17
N GLU A 207 -29.92 -2.69 -6.20
CA GLU A 207 -29.92 -4.06 -5.69
C GLU A 207 -30.37 -5.09 -6.73
N ASP A 208 -29.93 -6.33 -6.56
CA ASP A 208 -30.39 -7.50 -7.31
C ASP A 208 -31.91 -7.68 -7.21
N GLY A 209 -32.54 -8.07 -8.31
CA GLY A 209 -33.99 -8.26 -8.38
C GLY A 209 -34.79 -6.97 -8.54
N SER A 210 -34.19 -5.77 -8.49
CA SER A 210 -34.89 -4.50 -8.74
C SER A 210 -35.49 -4.43 -10.14
N PRO A 211 -36.72 -3.85 -10.29
CA PRO A 211 -37.37 -3.79 -11.59
C PRO A 211 -36.64 -2.85 -12.56
N LEU A 212 -36.54 -3.26 -13.82
CA LEU A 212 -36.03 -2.46 -14.93
C LEU A 212 -37.18 -1.79 -15.70
N LYS A 213 -36.94 -0.58 -16.20
CA LYS A 213 -37.93 0.20 -16.99
C LYS A 213 -38.45 -0.55 -18.22
N ALA A 214 -37.61 -1.36 -18.85
CA ALA A 214 -37.95 -2.16 -20.04
C ALA A 214 -38.58 -3.53 -19.70
N GLY A 215 -38.84 -3.82 -18.44
CA GLY A 215 -39.23 -5.15 -17.95
C GLY A 215 -38.02 -6.01 -17.55
N GLY A 216 -38.25 -7.01 -16.71
CA GLY A 216 -37.20 -7.83 -16.10
C GLY A 216 -36.59 -7.18 -14.85
N THR A 217 -35.46 -7.74 -14.38
CA THR A 217 -34.82 -7.34 -13.11
C THR A 217 -33.35 -7.04 -13.28
N ALA A 218 -32.82 -6.20 -12.41
CA ALA A 218 -31.40 -5.89 -12.30
C ALA A 218 -30.63 -7.07 -11.70
N SER A 219 -29.35 -7.16 -12.00
CA SER A 219 -28.44 -8.21 -11.51
C SER A 219 -27.57 -7.80 -10.34
N GLY A 220 -27.80 -6.60 -9.79
CA GLY A 220 -27.11 -6.07 -8.61
C GLY A 220 -25.61 -5.78 -8.77
N PRO A 221 -24.98 -5.17 -7.76
CA PRO A 221 -23.58 -4.76 -7.78
C PRO A 221 -22.59 -5.94 -7.89
N LEU A 222 -22.93 -7.11 -7.33
CA LEU A 222 -22.01 -8.25 -7.31
C LEU A 222 -21.78 -8.85 -8.71
N SER A 223 -22.74 -8.76 -9.61
CA SER A 223 -22.59 -9.18 -11.00
C SER A 223 -21.53 -8.36 -11.73
N PHE A 224 -21.54 -7.05 -11.55
CA PHE A 224 -20.53 -6.16 -12.13
C PHE A 224 -19.18 -6.27 -11.39
N MET A 225 -19.19 -6.51 -10.08
CA MET A 225 -17.99 -6.82 -9.31
C MET A 225 -17.28 -8.06 -9.85
N ARG A 226 -18.01 -9.10 -10.24
CA ARG A 226 -17.45 -10.32 -10.86
C ARG A 226 -16.75 -10.01 -12.19
N ALA A 227 -17.39 -9.23 -13.06
CA ALA A 227 -16.78 -8.82 -14.32
C ALA A 227 -15.49 -8.01 -14.10
N ALA A 228 -15.50 -7.07 -13.14
CA ALA A 228 -14.34 -6.26 -12.77
C ALA A 228 -13.21 -7.10 -12.16
N ASP A 229 -13.51 -8.12 -11.37
CA ASP A 229 -12.52 -9.02 -10.77
C ASP A 229 -11.82 -9.86 -11.83
N SER A 230 -12.58 -10.42 -12.79
CA SER A 230 -12.04 -11.18 -13.93
C SER A 230 -11.15 -10.32 -14.83
N ALA A 231 -11.56 -9.06 -15.10
CA ALA A 231 -10.75 -8.11 -15.85
C ALA A 231 -9.43 -7.79 -15.13
N ALA A 232 -9.48 -7.57 -13.80
CA ALA A 232 -8.30 -7.33 -12.99
C ALA A 232 -7.32 -8.50 -13.01
N GLY A 233 -7.82 -9.73 -12.93
CA GLY A 233 -7.01 -10.96 -13.00
C GLY A 233 -6.28 -11.14 -14.32
N SER A 234 -6.81 -10.57 -15.42
CA SER A 234 -6.23 -10.67 -16.76
C SER A 234 -5.06 -9.73 -17.03
N ILE A 235 -4.82 -8.72 -16.15
CA ILE A 235 -3.83 -7.68 -16.38
C ILE A 235 -2.60 -7.88 -15.50
N LYS A 236 -1.43 -7.95 -16.14
CA LYS A 236 -0.13 -7.89 -15.45
C LYS A 236 0.19 -6.42 -15.15
N SER A 237 0.03 -6.02 -13.89
CA SER A 237 0.22 -4.65 -13.43
C SER A 237 1.64 -4.14 -13.73
N GLY A 238 1.74 -2.98 -14.40
CA GLY A 238 3.01 -2.35 -14.78
C GLY A 238 3.89 -3.19 -15.71
N GLY A 239 3.31 -4.17 -16.44
CA GLY A 239 4.08 -5.08 -17.31
C GLY A 239 4.94 -6.10 -16.54
N THR A 240 4.74 -6.22 -15.22
CA THR A 240 5.46 -7.14 -14.33
C THR A 240 4.54 -8.28 -13.87
N THR A 241 5.07 -9.18 -13.04
CA THR A 241 4.29 -10.28 -12.42
C THR A 241 3.37 -9.83 -11.29
N ARG A 242 3.26 -8.51 -10.99
CA ARG A 242 2.42 -7.98 -9.93
C ARG A 242 0.94 -8.13 -10.32
N ARG A 243 0.12 -8.70 -9.43
CA ARG A 243 -1.34 -8.72 -9.57
C ARG A 243 -1.91 -7.31 -9.46
N ALA A 244 -3.00 -7.02 -10.18
CA ALA A 244 -3.81 -5.84 -9.99
C ALA A 244 -4.31 -5.79 -8.54
N ALA A 245 -4.40 -4.58 -7.97
CA ALA A 245 -4.91 -4.38 -6.62
C ALA A 245 -6.13 -3.46 -6.70
N LYS A 246 -7.26 -3.89 -6.14
CA LYS A 246 -8.49 -3.11 -6.09
C LYS A 246 -9.18 -3.21 -4.74
N MET A 247 -9.97 -2.17 -4.40
CA MET A 247 -10.90 -2.15 -3.28
C MET A 247 -12.31 -2.04 -3.82
N VAL A 248 -13.20 -2.84 -3.29
CA VAL A 248 -14.64 -2.70 -3.49
C VAL A 248 -15.31 -2.39 -2.16
N VAL A 249 -16.07 -1.31 -2.13
CA VAL A 249 -16.80 -0.86 -0.94
C VAL A 249 -18.30 -1.00 -1.19
N LEU A 250 -19.03 -1.51 -0.19
CA LEU A 250 -20.48 -1.50 -0.16
C LEU A 250 -20.97 -0.98 1.18
N ASP A 251 -21.99 -0.11 1.17
CA ASP A 251 -22.56 0.46 2.39
C ASP A 251 -23.36 -0.61 3.15
N ALA A 252 -23.33 -0.55 4.48
CA ALA A 252 -23.97 -1.51 5.37
C ALA A 252 -25.51 -1.55 5.23
N ASP A 253 -26.13 -0.49 4.70
CA ASP A 253 -27.57 -0.41 4.46
C ASP A 253 -27.98 -0.81 3.03
N HIS A 254 -27.04 -1.29 2.20
CA HIS A 254 -27.36 -1.78 0.86
C HIS A 254 -28.11 -3.12 0.93
N PRO A 255 -29.17 -3.34 0.15
CA PRO A 255 -29.91 -4.60 0.18
C PRO A 255 -29.04 -5.85 -0.06
N ASP A 256 -28.04 -5.77 -0.93
CA ASP A 256 -27.13 -6.88 -1.25
C ASP A 256 -25.96 -7.04 -0.28
N VAL A 257 -25.93 -6.29 0.85
CA VAL A 257 -24.77 -6.29 1.76
C VAL A 257 -24.48 -7.68 2.34
N ARG A 258 -25.49 -8.47 2.64
CA ARG A 258 -25.32 -9.83 3.19
C ARG A 258 -24.65 -10.76 2.17
N THR A 259 -25.05 -10.68 0.92
CA THR A 259 -24.43 -11.44 -0.19
C THR A 259 -23.00 -10.97 -0.45
N PHE A 260 -22.74 -9.65 -0.36
CA PHE A 260 -21.41 -9.07 -0.48
C PHE A 260 -20.47 -9.55 0.63
N ILE A 261 -20.91 -9.58 1.88
CA ILE A 261 -20.15 -10.08 3.04
C ILE A 261 -19.73 -11.54 2.82
N ALA A 262 -20.67 -12.37 2.37
CA ALA A 262 -20.44 -13.81 2.20
C ALA A 262 -19.65 -14.17 0.92
N ALA A 263 -19.57 -13.27 -0.05
CA ALA A 263 -19.13 -13.56 -1.42
C ALA A 263 -17.75 -14.25 -1.49
N LYS A 264 -16.76 -13.69 -0.80
CA LYS A 264 -15.38 -14.19 -0.86
C LYS A 264 -15.21 -15.51 -0.11
N ALA A 265 -15.78 -15.62 1.10
CA ALA A 265 -15.76 -16.86 1.87
C ALA A 265 -16.43 -18.01 1.12
N ALA A 266 -17.55 -17.73 0.41
CA ALA A 266 -18.23 -18.72 -0.40
C ALA A 266 -17.37 -19.24 -1.58
N GLU A 267 -16.62 -18.36 -2.23
CA GLU A 267 -15.71 -18.72 -3.31
C GLU A 267 -14.48 -19.50 -2.79
N GLU A 268 -13.90 -19.11 -1.67
CA GLU A 268 -12.78 -19.84 -1.06
C GLU A 268 -13.18 -21.25 -0.64
N ARG A 269 -14.41 -21.47 -0.13
CA ARG A 269 -14.91 -22.83 0.11
C ARG A 269 -14.97 -23.68 -1.16
N LYS A 270 -15.27 -23.10 -2.32
CA LYS A 270 -15.20 -23.81 -3.62
C LYS A 270 -13.76 -24.20 -3.97
N ALA A 271 -12.78 -23.28 -3.77
CA ALA A 271 -11.37 -23.60 -4.01
C ALA A 271 -10.89 -24.76 -3.14
N TYR A 272 -11.30 -24.80 -1.86
CA TYR A 272 -10.94 -25.91 -0.98
C TYR A 272 -11.59 -27.22 -1.40
N ALA A 273 -12.85 -27.21 -1.84
CA ALA A 273 -13.52 -28.40 -2.39
C ALA A 273 -12.82 -28.92 -3.67
N LEU A 274 -12.38 -28.00 -4.54
CA LEU A 274 -11.58 -28.35 -5.71
C LEU A 274 -10.24 -28.97 -5.31
N GLY A 275 -9.56 -28.41 -4.31
CA GLY A 275 -8.31 -28.96 -3.77
C GLY A 275 -8.48 -30.35 -3.17
N ASP A 276 -9.58 -30.58 -2.45
CA ASP A 276 -9.93 -31.88 -1.89
C ASP A 276 -10.25 -32.90 -3.04
N ALA A 277 -10.71 -32.42 -4.21
CA ALA A 277 -10.88 -33.21 -5.43
C ALA A 277 -9.59 -33.38 -6.27
N GLY A 278 -8.43 -32.87 -5.80
CA GLY A 278 -7.13 -33.06 -6.43
C GLY A 278 -6.63 -31.93 -7.33
N TYR A 279 -7.33 -30.82 -7.42
CA TYR A 279 -6.86 -29.62 -8.14
C TYR A 279 -5.75 -28.91 -7.35
N ASP A 280 -4.84 -28.22 -8.08
CA ASP A 280 -3.72 -27.52 -7.46
C ASP A 280 -4.17 -26.32 -6.60
N LEU A 281 -3.89 -26.39 -5.27
CA LEU A 281 -4.14 -25.36 -4.29
C LEU A 281 -2.93 -24.41 -4.06
N SER A 282 -1.85 -24.53 -4.83
CA SER A 282 -0.74 -23.57 -4.75
C SER A 282 -1.21 -22.15 -5.07
N LEU A 283 -0.45 -21.14 -4.66
CA LEU A 283 -0.84 -19.72 -4.74
C LEU A 283 -1.29 -19.27 -6.16
N ASN A 284 -0.78 -19.90 -7.20
CA ASN A 284 -1.16 -19.68 -8.61
C ASN A 284 -1.81 -20.92 -9.23
N GLY A 285 -2.27 -21.86 -8.40
CA GLY A 285 -2.87 -23.11 -8.84
C GLY A 285 -4.24 -22.95 -9.46
N GLU A 286 -4.68 -24.01 -10.12
CA GLU A 286 -5.92 -24.06 -10.89
C GLU A 286 -7.15 -23.81 -10.02
N ALA A 287 -7.17 -24.33 -8.78
CA ALA A 287 -8.28 -24.12 -7.85
C ALA A 287 -8.51 -22.63 -7.56
N TRP A 288 -7.44 -21.86 -7.30
CA TRP A 288 -7.54 -20.43 -7.04
C TRP A 288 -7.85 -19.60 -8.29
N SER A 289 -7.36 -20.00 -9.46
CA SER A 289 -7.62 -19.27 -10.71
C SER A 289 -9.05 -19.46 -11.23
N SER A 290 -9.76 -20.49 -10.77
CA SER A 290 -11.12 -20.84 -11.21
C SER A 290 -12.24 -20.15 -10.41
N ILE A 291 -11.92 -19.57 -9.25
CA ILE A 291 -12.91 -18.91 -8.38
C ILE A 291 -12.93 -17.39 -8.57
N GLN A 292 -14.00 -16.74 -8.07
CA GLN A 292 -14.24 -15.31 -8.23
C GLN A 292 -13.71 -14.49 -7.05
N PHE A 293 -13.64 -13.17 -7.21
CA PHE A 293 -13.36 -12.17 -6.18
C PHE A 293 -11.98 -12.27 -5.52
N GLN A 294 -10.99 -12.85 -6.19
CA GLN A 294 -9.64 -13.03 -5.64
C GLN A 294 -8.68 -11.86 -5.91
N ASN A 295 -9.07 -10.91 -6.76
CA ASN A 295 -8.25 -9.75 -7.13
C ASN A 295 -8.69 -8.47 -6.42
N ALA A 296 -9.70 -8.53 -5.54
CA ALA A 296 -10.24 -7.41 -4.81
C ALA A 296 -10.11 -7.60 -3.29
N ASN A 297 -9.83 -6.51 -2.57
CA ASN A 297 -10.13 -6.38 -1.15
C ASN A 297 -11.56 -5.85 -1.03
N ASN A 298 -12.35 -6.43 -0.16
CA ASN A 298 -13.73 -6.02 0.08
C ASN A 298 -13.84 -5.31 1.42
N SER A 299 -14.60 -4.22 1.49
CA SER A 299 -14.89 -3.53 2.75
C SER A 299 -16.36 -3.13 2.84
N VAL A 300 -16.95 -3.31 4.00
CA VAL A 300 -18.27 -2.75 4.31
C VAL A 300 -18.07 -1.36 4.91
N ARG A 301 -18.74 -0.34 4.35
CA ARG A 301 -18.78 1.01 4.89
C ARG A 301 -19.91 1.12 5.92
N VAL A 302 -19.53 1.47 7.15
CA VAL A 302 -20.43 1.41 8.32
C VAL A 302 -20.52 2.78 8.97
N PRO A 303 -21.73 3.36 9.11
CA PRO A 303 -21.94 4.64 9.80
C PRO A 303 -21.99 4.46 11.33
N ASP A 304 -21.83 5.57 12.08
CA ASP A 304 -21.84 5.55 13.56
C ASP A 304 -23.21 5.06 14.11
N GLU A 305 -24.30 5.33 13.40
CA GLU A 305 -25.67 4.91 13.75
C GLU A 305 -25.83 3.38 13.78
N PHE A 306 -25.06 2.66 12.94
CA PHE A 306 -25.04 1.20 12.97
C PHE A 306 -24.45 0.68 14.29
N PHE A 307 -23.34 1.24 14.75
CA PHE A 307 -22.73 0.84 16.01
C PHE A 307 -23.60 1.21 17.22
N ALA A 308 -24.31 2.34 17.15
CA ALA A 308 -25.34 2.67 18.13
C ALA A 308 -26.47 1.63 18.12
N ALA A 309 -26.92 1.18 16.95
CA ALA A 309 -27.93 0.13 16.84
C ALA A 309 -27.44 -1.22 17.38
N VAL A 310 -26.16 -1.57 17.16
CA VAL A 310 -25.54 -2.77 17.75
C VAL A 310 -25.50 -2.70 19.28
N ALA A 311 -25.12 -1.55 19.83
CA ALA A 311 -25.04 -1.36 21.28
C ALA A 311 -26.44 -1.41 21.96
N ASP A 312 -27.45 -0.81 21.32
CA ASP A 312 -28.80 -0.73 21.82
C ASP A 312 -29.64 -1.99 21.51
N GLY A 313 -29.10 -2.97 20.76
CA GLY A 313 -29.85 -4.17 20.35
C GLY A 313 -30.98 -3.90 19.36
N ARG A 314 -30.88 -2.81 18.56
CA ARG A 314 -31.90 -2.41 17.58
C ARG A 314 -31.73 -3.13 16.24
N THR A 315 -32.77 -3.07 15.40
CA THR A 315 -32.74 -3.50 14.01
C THR A 315 -31.97 -2.51 13.15
N TRP A 316 -31.38 -3.02 12.05
CA TRP A 316 -30.77 -2.26 10.99
C TRP A 316 -31.57 -2.44 9.70
N GLN A 317 -31.81 -1.33 9.00
CA GLN A 317 -32.66 -1.30 7.81
C GLN A 317 -31.80 -1.35 6.54
N LEU A 318 -32.16 -2.24 5.62
CA LEU A 318 -31.60 -2.28 4.27
C LEU A 318 -32.54 -1.48 3.35
N ARG A 319 -31.94 -0.56 2.55
CA ARG A 319 -32.69 0.44 1.79
C ARG A 319 -32.44 0.33 0.30
N SER A 320 -33.54 0.25 -0.48
CA SER A 320 -33.49 0.32 -1.94
C SER A 320 -32.73 1.54 -2.44
N ARG A 321 -31.90 1.34 -3.44
CA ARG A 321 -31.14 2.43 -4.10
C ARG A 321 -31.95 3.19 -5.13
N LEU A 322 -33.16 2.72 -5.46
CA LEU A 322 -34.05 3.41 -6.39
C LEU A 322 -34.85 4.54 -5.72
N ASP A 323 -35.38 4.30 -4.54
CA ASP A 323 -36.34 5.18 -3.88
C ASP A 323 -36.14 5.37 -2.36
N GLY A 324 -35.10 4.70 -1.79
CA GLY A 324 -34.76 4.81 -0.37
C GLY A 324 -35.70 4.06 0.59
N ARG A 325 -36.73 3.34 0.09
CA ARG A 325 -37.64 2.56 0.93
C ARG A 325 -36.89 1.42 1.64
N VAL A 326 -37.34 1.05 2.81
CA VAL A 326 -36.86 -0.12 3.52
C VAL A 326 -37.37 -1.37 2.79
N VAL A 327 -36.45 -2.25 2.41
CA VAL A 327 -36.74 -3.51 1.70
C VAL A 327 -36.53 -4.74 2.59
N ASP A 328 -35.67 -4.61 3.61
CA ASP A 328 -35.42 -5.66 4.60
C ASP A 328 -34.93 -5.03 5.92
N GLU A 329 -35.12 -5.74 7.03
CA GLU A 329 -34.64 -5.37 8.35
C GLU A 329 -34.09 -6.60 9.06
N LEU A 330 -32.99 -6.41 9.78
CA LEU A 330 -32.37 -7.46 10.59
C LEU A 330 -31.74 -6.87 11.86
N PRO A 331 -31.54 -7.67 12.93
CA PRO A 331 -30.82 -7.19 14.09
C PRO A 331 -29.42 -6.68 13.67
N ALA A 332 -29.05 -5.45 14.09
CA ALA A 332 -27.76 -4.88 13.75
C ALA A 332 -26.57 -5.78 14.21
N ARG A 333 -26.75 -6.43 15.37
CA ARG A 333 -25.75 -7.39 15.88
C ARG A 333 -25.56 -8.59 14.97
N ASP A 334 -26.61 -9.07 14.30
CA ASP A 334 -26.52 -10.21 13.38
C ASP A 334 -25.73 -9.84 12.12
N LEU A 335 -25.86 -8.61 11.63
CA LEU A 335 -25.05 -8.14 10.50
C LEU A 335 -23.58 -8.00 10.89
N LEU A 336 -23.28 -7.45 12.09
CA LEU A 336 -21.91 -7.40 12.61
C LEU A 336 -21.31 -8.80 12.75
N ARG A 337 -22.09 -9.75 13.27
CA ARG A 337 -21.70 -11.16 13.40
C ARG A 337 -21.39 -11.81 12.05
N GLN A 338 -22.21 -11.53 11.01
CA GLN A 338 -21.95 -12.02 9.65
C GLN A 338 -20.63 -11.46 9.09
N ILE A 339 -20.35 -10.18 9.30
CA ILE A 339 -19.09 -9.54 8.92
C ILE A 339 -17.91 -10.24 9.62
N ALA A 340 -17.99 -10.37 10.95
CA ALA A 340 -16.94 -10.99 11.74
C ALA A 340 -16.71 -12.47 11.36
N THR A 341 -17.78 -13.22 11.06
CA THR A 341 -17.70 -14.62 10.63
C THR A 341 -17.00 -14.75 9.29
N ALA A 342 -17.35 -13.93 8.30
CA ALA A 342 -16.70 -13.96 6.99
C ALA A 342 -15.22 -13.56 7.11
N ALA A 343 -14.91 -12.52 7.88
CA ALA A 343 -13.53 -12.12 8.16
C ALA A 343 -12.74 -13.20 8.90
N TRP A 344 -13.37 -13.95 9.81
CA TRP A 344 -12.76 -15.11 10.47
C TRP A 344 -12.45 -16.24 9.49
N GLU A 345 -13.33 -16.50 8.52
CA GLU A 345 -13.16 -17.55 7.51
C GLU A 345 -12.04 -17.22 6.50
N CYS A 346 -12.01 -15.97 5.97
CA CYS A 346 -11.16 -15.65 4.80
C CYS A 346 -10.38 -14.33 4.90
N GLY A 347 -10.50 -13.56 6.00
CA GLY A 347 -9.85 -12.25 6.16
C GLY A 347 -10.58 -11.08 5.48
N ASP A 348 -11.71 -11.32 4.82
CA ASP A 348 -12.57 -10.33 4.18
C ASP A 348 -14.04 -10.53 4.62
N PRO A 349 -14.86 -9.43 4.67
CA PRO A 349 -14.50 -8.05 4.38
C PRO A 349 -13.82 -7.34 5.56
N GLY A 350 -13.05 -6.29 5.24
CA GLY A 350 -12.67 -5.28 6.21
C GLY A 350 -13.81 -4.31 6.52
N LEU A 351 -13.62 -3.42 7.49
CA LEU A 351 -14.55 -2.32 7.78
C LEU A 351 -13.92 -0.96 7.47
N GLN A 352 -14.78 -0.05 6.98
CA GLN A 352 -14.49 1.37 6.86
C GLN A 352 -15.51 2.15 7.69
N TYR A 353 -15.03 2.93 8.66
CA TYR A 353 -15.85 3.67 9.62
C TYR A 353 -16.20 5.03 9.06
N ASP A 354 -17.40 5.16 8.54
CA ASP A 354 -17.83 6.34 7.81
C ASP A 354 -17.80 7.62 8.66
N GLY A 355 -18.27 7.57 9.90
CA GLY A 355 -18.24 8.72 10.80
C GLY A 355 -16.83 9.24 11.02
N ALA A 356 -15.84 8.36 11.25
CA ALA A 356 -14.44 8.74 11.40
C ALA A 356 -13.89 9.33 10.09
N ILE A 357 -14.20 8.73 8.94
CA ILE A 357 -13.75 9.20 7.63
C ILE A 357 -14.29 10.60 7.32
N GLN A 358 -15.59 10.83 7.45
CA GLN A 358 -16.21 12.12 7.13
C GLN A 358 -15.81 13.21 8.14
N ARG A 359 -15.58 12.86 9.40
CA ARG A 359 -15.13 13.81 10.44
C ARG A 359 -13.76 14.43 10.12
N TRP A 360 -12.84 13.63 9.54
CA TRP A 360 -11.49 14.06 9.17
C TRP A 360 -11.37 14.46 7.70
N HIS A 361 -12.49 14.70 7.01
CA HIS A 361 -12.50 15.08 5.60
C HIS A 361 -12.19 16.58 5.43
N THR A 362 -11.12 16.89 4.71
CA THR A 362 -10.61 18.27 4.52
C THR A 362 -11.35 19.07 3.46
N VAL A 363 -12.10 18.41 2.57
CA VAL A 363 -12.77 19.07 1.42
C VAL A 363 -14.28 18.73 1.34
N PRO A 364 -15.05 18.90 2.43
CA PRO A 364 -16.44 18.44 2.49
C PRO A 364 -17.39 19.19 1.56
N ALA A 365 -17.10 20.46 1.20
CA ALA A 365 -17.90 21.21 0.23
C ALA A 365 -17.78 20.68 -1.21
N ALA A 366 -16.76 19.86 -1.50
CA ALA A 366 -16.55 19.26 -2.81
C ALA A 366 -17.22 17.90 -3.00
N GLY A 367 -17.79 17.33 -1.93
CA GLY A 367 -18.50 16.06 -1.92
C GLY A 367 -18.10 15.15 -0.76
N ARG A 368 -18.75 14.00 -0.69
CA ARG A 368 -18.53 12.95 0.31
C ARG A 368 -17.37 12.03 -0.14
N VAL A 369 -16.67 11.44 0.80
CA VAL A 369 -15.74 10.35 0.57
C VAL A 369 -16.50 9.04 0.56
N ASN A 370 -16.53 8.34 -0.59
CA ASN A 370 -17.33 7.12 -0.78
C ASN A 370 -16.49 5.83 -0.77
N ALA A 371 -15.22 5.91 -1.12
CA ALA A 371 -14.32 4.76 -1.20
C ALA A 371 -12.90 5.11 -0.74
N THR A 372 -12.04 4.12 -0.76
CA THR A 372 -10.60 4.25 -0.51
C THR A 372 -9.84 3.49 -1.61
N ASN A 373 -8.52 3.66 -1.69
CA ASN A 373 -7.66 2.78 -2.47
C ASN A 373 -7.61 1.33 -1.91
N PRO A 374 -6.92 0.39 -2.56
CA PRO A 374 -6.93 -1.04 -2.19
C PRO A 374 -6.55 -1.34 -0.74
N CYS A 375 -5.68 -0.56 -0.15
CA CYS A 375 -5.16 -0.81 1.20
C CYS A 375 -5.71 0.16 2.25
N SER A 376 -6.72 0.96 1.90
CA SER A 376 -7.46 1.89 2.76
C SER A 376 -6.65 3.05 3.35
N GLU A 377 -5.44 3.34 2.85
CA GLU A 377 -4.66 4.49 3.30
C GLU A 377 -5.01 5.79 2.56
N PHE A 378 -5.31 5.75 1.27
CA PHE A 378 -5.77 6.91 0.52
C PHE A 378 -7.27 7.08 0.66
N ILE A 379 -7.69 8.12 1.37
CA ILE A 379 -9.07 8.41 1.73
C ILE A 379 -9.40 9.83 1.27
N HIS A 380 -10.01 9.94 0.09
CA HIS A 380 -10.28 11.22 -0.56
C HIS A 380 -11.53 11.12 -1.45
N LEU A 381 -11.82 12.20 -2.18
CA LEU A 381 -12.95 12.26 -3.13
C LEU A 381 -12.79 11.25 -4.28
N ASP A 382 -13.92 10.81 -4.80
CA ASP A 382 -13.97 10.05 -6.05
C ASP A 382 -13.32 10.82 -7.21
N GLU A 383 -12.77 10.10 -8.19
CA GLU A 383 -12.07 10.62 -9.36
C GLU A 383 -10.83 11.45 -8.95
N THR A 384 -10.10 11.00 -7.93
CA THR A 384 -8.82 11.57 -7.52
C THR A 384 -7.74 10.50 -7.46
N ALA A 385 -6.50 10.94 -7.57
CA ALA A 385 -5.32 10.08 -7.49
C ALA A 385 -4.25 10.70 -6.58
N CYS A 386 -3.44 9.83 -5.98
CA CYS A 386 -2.41 10.20 -5.02
C CYS A 386 -1.08 9.52 -5.37
N ASN A 387 0.01 10.29 -5.46
CA ASN A 387 1.34 9.71 -5.42
C ASN A 387 1.81 9.56 -3.97
N LEU A 388 2.64 8.53 -3.72
CA LEU A 388 3.08 8.17 -2.39
C LEU A 388 4.60 8.23 -2.27
N ALA A 389 5.08 8.51 -1.07
CA ALA A 389 6.46 8.29 -0.66
C ALA A 389 6.49 7.78 0.79
N SER A 390 7.56 7.09 1.16
CA SER A 390 7.73 6.58 2.52
C SER A 390 9.14 6.83 3.03
N LEU A 391 9.23 7.26 4.30
CA LEU A 391 10.46 7.45 5.06
C LEU A 391 10.82 6.16 5.78
N ASN A 392 12.10 5.85 5.91
CA ASN A 392 12.61 4.74 6.71
C ASN A 392 12.97 5.25 8.10
N LEU A 393 12.09 5.08 9.09
CA LEU A 393 12.28 5.61 10.46
C LEU A 393 13.59 5.15 11.10
N LEU A 394 14.00 3.89 10.88
CA LEU A 394 15.21 3.34 11.49
C LEU A 394 16.50 4.00 10.95
N ALA A 395 16.47 4.60 9.77
CA ALA A 395 17.58 5.34 9.18
C ALA A 395 17.82 6.73 9.82
N PHE A 396 16.90 7.18 10.67
CA PHE A 396 17.02 8.40 11.45
C PHE A 396 17.33 8.13 12.94
N LEU A 397 17.52 6.87 13.33
CA LEU A 397 17.87 6.48 14.69
C LEU A 397 19.37 6.29 14.82
N GLY A 398 20.03 7.13 15.62
CA GLY A 398 21.44 7.02 15.99
C GLY A 398 21.77 5.73 16.75
N ALA A 399 23.03 5.37 16.81
CA ALA A 399 23.50 4.20 17.55
C ALA A 399 23.25 4.31 19.06
N ASP A 400 23.20 5.53 19.57
CA ASP A 400 22.91 5.89 20.97
C ASP A 400 21.41 5.88 21.32
N GLY A 401 20.54 5.61 20.35
CA GLY A 401 19.09 5.64 20.53
C GLY A 401 18.46 7.03 20.37
N THR A 402 19.22 8.03 19.94
CA THR A 402 18.73 9.39 19.66
C THR A 402 18.12 9.43 18.25
N PHE A 403 16.87 9.88 18.14
CA PHE A 403 16.20 10.09 16.86
C PHE A 403 16.56 11.46 16.29
N ASP A 404 16.99 11.53 15.03
CA ASP A 404 17.35 12.77 14.33
C ASP A 404 16.10 13.55 13.89
N VAL A 405 15.60 14.40 14.79
CA VAL A 405 14.41 15.24 14.58
C VAL A 405 14.60 16.24 13.45
N ALA A 406 15.77 16.85 13.36
CA ALA A 406 16.06 17.88 12.36
C ALA A 406 16.17 17.28 10.95
N GLY A 407 16.95 16.22 10.80
CA GLY A 407 17.06 15.50 9.54
C GLY A 407 15.72 14.91 9.10
N PHE A 408 14.95 14.32 10.00
CA PHE A 408 13.62 13.80 9.67
C PHE A 408 12.67 14.88 9.13
N ARG A 409 12.61 16.04 9.76
CA ARG A 409 11.81 17.20 9.29
C ARG A 409 12.27 17.66 7.91
N GLN A 410 13.58 17.73 7.67
CA GLN A 410 14.12 18.10 6.37
C GLN A 410 13.77 17.08 5.29
N ALA A 411 13.86 15.79 5.58
CA ALA A 411 13.44 14.73 4.65
C ALA A 411 11.95 14.85 4.27
N VAL A 412 11.08 15.16 5.24
CA VAL A 412 9.66 15.44 4.98
C VAL A 412 9.50 16.63 4.03
N ARG A 413 10.22 17.74 4.23
CA ARG A 413 10.17 18.93 3.38
C ARG A 413 10.58 18.63 1.94
N VAL A 414 11.67 17.88 1.75
CA VAL A 414 12.17 17.46 0.43
C VAL A 414 11.13 16.60 -0.27
N LEU A 415 10.59 15.57 0.40
CA LEU A 415 9.65 14.62 -0.20
C LEU A 415 8.29 15.24 -0.53
N ILE A 416 7.73 16.09 0.35
CA ILE A 416 6.48 16.81 0.07
C ILE A 416 6.66 17.72 -1.15
N THR A 417 7.81 18.39 -1.27
CA THR A 417 8.11 19.21 -2.46
C THR A 417 8.19 18.34 -3.72
N ALA A 418 8.91 17.22 -3.66
CA ALA A 418 9.03 16.29 -4.77
C ALA A 418 7.68 15.71 -5.22
N GLN A 419 6.85 15.29 -4.26
CA GLN A 419 5.51 14.76 -4.54
C GLN A 419 4.58 15.82 -5.15
N GLU A 420 4.63 17.04 -4.65
CA GLU A 420 3.83 18.17 -5.16
C GLU A 420 4.21 18.51 -6.62
N VAL A 421 5.50 18.54 -6.93
CA VAL A 421 5.99 18.76 -8.31
C VAL A 421 5.42 17.73 -9.29
N LEU A 422 5.28 16.48 -8.87
CA LEU A 422 4.79 15.39 -9.73
C LEU A 422 3.30 15.49 -10.09
N VAL A 423 2.50 16.28 -9.37
CA VAL A 423 1.03 16.35 -9.59
C VAL A 423 0.67 16.93 -10.95
N ASP A 424 1.31 18.02 -11.35
CA ASP A 424 0.94 18.73 -12.60
C ASP A 424 1.38 18.00 -13.87
N PRO A 425 2.65 17.50 -13.98
CA PRO A 425 3.12 16.84 -15.18
C PRO A 425 2.68 15.38 -15.28
N ALA A 426 2.06 14.81 -14.23
CA ALA A 426 1.60 13.43 -14.24
C ALA A 426 0.50 13.18 -15.26
N ARG A 427 0.56 12.01 -15.89
CA ARG A 427 -0.49 11.47 -16.73
C ARG A 427 -1.54 10.76 -15.88
N TYR A 428 -2.81 10.96 -16.23
CA TYR A 428 -3.94 10.29 -15.61
C TYR A 428 -4.77 9.51 -16.64
N PRO A 429 -5.42 8.40 -16.23
CA PRO A 429 -6.16 7.54 -17.17
C PRO A 429 -7.39 8.21 -17.78
N THR A 430 -7.94 9.24 -17.12
CA THR A 430 -9.04 10.03 -17.64
C THR A 430 -8.83 11.52 -17.32
N ARG A 431 -9.35 12.40 -18.19
CA ARG A 431 -9.32 13.84 -18.01
C ARG A 431 -9.94 14.26 -16.67
N ARG A 432 -11.05 13.64 -16.28
CA ARG A 432 -11.73 13.95 -15.02
C ARG A 432 -10.87 13.67 -13.79
N ILE A 433 -10.14 12.56 -13.79
CA ILE A 433 -9.19 12.22 -12.69
C ILE A 433 -8.07 13.26 -12.66
N GLY A 434 -7.50 13.63 -13.82
CA GLY A 434 -6.44 14.63 -13.91
C GLY A 434 -6.89 16.01 -13.41
N GLU A 435 -8.02 16.50 -13.88
CA GLU A 435 -8.60 17.79 -13.44
C GLU A 435 -8.83 17.82 -11.92
N ARG A 436 -9.45 16.78 -11.36
CA ARG A 436 -9.72 16.71 -9.92
C ARG A 436 -8.45 16.52 -9.09
N SER A 437 -7.51 15.72 -9.56
CA SER A 437 -6.23 15.53 -8.87
C SER A 437 -5.42 16.83 -8.80
N ARG A 438 -5.37 17.62 -9.88
CA ARG A 438 -4.72 18.93 -9.88
C ARG A 438 -5.49 19.97 -9.07
N ARG A 439 -6.83 19.90 -9.06
CA ARG A 439 -7.67 20.82 -8.30
C ARG A 439 -7.51 20.67 -6.80
N PHE A 440 -7.36 19.43 -6.31
CA PHE A 440 -7.28 19.13 -4.88
C PHE A 440 -5.87 18.76 -4.41
N ARG A 441 -4.98 18.32 -5.28
CA ARG A 441 -3.56 18.03 -5.03
C ARG A 441 -3.31 17.12 -3.83
N PRO A 442 -4.01 15.97 -3.68
CA PRO A 442 -3.78 15.08 -2.55
C PRO A 442 -2.44 14.36 -2.67
N LEU A 443 -1.68 14.35 -1.59
CA LEU A 443 -0.41 13.64 -1.44
C LEU A 443 -0.51 12.58 -0.35
N GLY A 444 0.41 11.61 -0.39
CA GLY A 444 0.49 10.55 0.61
C GLY A 444 1.92 10.28 1.04
N LEU A 445 2.45 11.09 1.96
CA LEU A 445 3.71 10.80 2.63
C LEU A 445 3.46 9.92 3.85
N GLY A 446 4.22 8.84 3.98
CA GLY A 446 4.20 7.93 5.10
C GLY A 446 5.59 7.54 5.57
N TYR A 447 5.65 6.49 6.35
CA TYR A 447 6.90 5.90 6.81
C TYR A 447 6.82 4.37 6.88
N ALA A 448 7.97 3.73 7.08
CA ALA A 448 8.13 2.31 7.39
C ALA A 448 9.09 2.14 8.57
N ASN A 449 9.26 0.93 9.06
CA ASN A 449 10.15 0.57 10.15
C ASN A 449 9.73 1.08 11.54
N LEU A 450 8.43 1.34 11.78
CA LEU A 450 8.00 1.69 13.14
C LEU A 450 8.24 0.53 14.12
N GLY A 451 7.81 -0.69 13.79
CA GLY A 451 8.00 -1.84 14.67
C GLY A 451 9.47 -2.15 14.93
N ALA A 452 10.31 -2.03 13.90
CA ALA A 452 11.76 -2.19 14.03
C ALA A 452 12.39 -1.08 14.90
N LEU A 453 11.96 0.16 14.75
CA LEU A 453 12.43 1.29 15.57
C LEU A 453 12.09 1.07 17.05
N LEU A 454 10.84 0.67 17.36
CA LEU A 454 10.43 0.41 18.74
C LEU A 454 11.24 -0.71 19.37
N MET A 455 11.43 -1.81 18.64
CA MET A 455 12.27 -2.94 19.08
C MET A 455 13.71 -2.51 19.29
N ALA A 456 14.30 -1.70 18.39
CA ALA A 456 15.66 -1.18 18.52
C ALA A 456 15.84 -0.25 19.70
N LEU A 457 14.80 0.51 20.07
CA LEU A 457 14.75 1.33 21.29
C LEU A 457 14.49 0.52 22.57
N GLY A 458 14.19 -0.76 22.46
CA GLY A 458 13.86 -1.63 23.61
C GLY A 458 12.47 -1.39 24.18
N HIS A 459 11.50 -0.94 23.36
CA HIS A 459 10.10 -0.77 23.74
C HIS A 459 9.22 -1.87 23.16
N PRO A 460 8.34 -2.50 23.95
CA PRO A 460 7.31 -3.37 23.42
C PRO A 460 6.38 -2.60 22.44
N TYR A 461 5.99 -3.22 21.34
CA TYR A 461 5.14 -2.60 20.32
C TYR A 461 3.79 -2.11 20.89
N ASP A 462 3.18 -2.87 21.76
CA ASP A 462 1.87 -2.58 22.35
C ASP A 462 1.95 -1.91 23.75
N SER A 463 3.13 -1.43 24.14
CA SER A 463 3.30 -0.64 25.36
C SER A 463 2.81 0.82 25.21
N GLU A 464 2.67 1.52 26.32
CA GLU A 464 2.35 2.95 26.33
C GLU A 464 3.46 3.76 25.68
N GLU A 465 4.73 3.45 25.99
CA GLU A 465 5.91 4.10 25.43
C GLU A 465 5.99 3.87 23.90
N GLY A 466 5.71 2.63 23.44
CA GLY A 466 5.68 2.30 22.02
C GLY A 466 4.63 3.11 21.26
N ARG A 467 3.42 3.22 21.81
CA ARG A 467 2.35 4.06 21.23
C ARG A 467 2.68 5.55 21.28
N ALA A 468 3.30 6.04 22.34
CA ALA A 468 3.72 7.42 22.45
C ALA A 468 4.77 7.79 21.39
N TRP A 469 5.77 6.92 21.15
CA TRP A 469 6.72 7.07 20.06
C TRP A 469 6.03 7.11 18.69
N ALA A 470 5.13 6.17 18.43
CA ALA A 470 4.39 6.10 17.18
C ALA A 470 3.55 7.35 16.92
N ALA A 471 2.82 7.82 17.93
CA ALA A 471 2.01 9.03 17.85
C ALA A 471 2.87 10.28 17.63
N ALA A 472 3.97 10.43 18.38
CA ALA A 472 4.87 11.58 18.28
C ALA A 472 5.57 11.66 16.91
N LEU A 473 6.09 10.55 16.39
CA LEU A 473 6.72 10.48 15.06
C LEU A 473 5.72 10.80 13.94
N THR A 474 4.50 10.29 14.05
CA THR A 474 3.44 10.55 13.05
C THR A 474 3.03 12.02 13.09
N ALA A 475 2.89 12.59 14.28
CA ALA A 475 2.59 14.01 14.48
C ALA A 475 3.72 14.92 13.96
N LEU A 476 4.98 14.55 14.19
CA LEU A 476 6.16 15.25 13.67
C LEU A 476 6.17 15.26 12.14
N MET A 477 5.95 14.10 11.51
CA MET A 477 5.84 13.99 10.04
C MET A 477 4.71 14.85 9.50
N HIS A 478 3.51 14.73 10.08
CA HIS A 478 2.34 15.43 9.61
C HIS A 478 2.46 16.94 9.78
N GLY A 479 2.93 17.42 10.95
CA GLY A 479 3.17 18.84 11.20
C GLY A 479 4.18 19.45 10.22
N ALA A 480 5.28 18.74 9.94
CA ALA A 480 6.29 19.18 8.97
C ALA A 480 5.72 19.21 7.53
N ALA A 481 4.92 18.20 7.15
CA ALA A 481 4.26 18.13 5.84
C ALA A 481 3.25 19.27 5.64
N MET A 482 2.41 19.54 6.64
CA MET A 482 1.46 20.65 6.62
C MET A 482 2.17 22.01 6.56
N CYS A 483 3.23 22.22 7.34
CA CYS A 483 4.04 23.44 7.26
C CYS A 483 4.57 23.65 5.85
N ARG A 484 5.17 22.61 5.25
CA ARG A 484 5.69 22.73 3.88
C ARG A 484 4.60 23.01 2.85
N SER A 485 3.45 22.39 2.98
CA SER A 485 2.29 22.64 2.11
C SER A 485 1.79 24.10 2.24
N ALA A 486 1.77 24.66 3.45
CA ALA A 486 1.39 26.05 3.67
C ALA A 486 2.45 27.04 3.15
N GLU A 487 3.75 26.73 3.31
CA GLU A 487 4.85 27.51 2.71
C GLU A 487 4.74 27.52 1.18
N MET A 488 4.44 26.38 0.55
CA MET A 488 4.19 26.34 -0.89
C MET A 488 2.93 27.10 -1.29
N ALA A 489 1.89 27.10 -0.46
CA ALA A 489 0.70 27.91 -0.71
C ALA A 489 1.01 29.42 -0.65
N ALA A 490 1.88 29.86 0.25
CA ALA A 490 2.35 31.25 0.29
C ALA A 490 3.08 31.67 -0.99
N ALA A 491 3.86 30.77 -1.60
CA ALA A 491 4.64 31.04 -2.81
C ALA A 491 3.82 30.91 -4.09
N LEU A 492 3.00 29.85 -4.20
CA LEU A 492 2.34 29.39 -5.45
C LEU A 492 0.82 29.49 -5.40
N GLY A 493 0.25 29.87 -4.28
CA GLY A 493 -1.18 29.85 -4.01
C GLY A 493 -1.64 28.49 -3.45
N PRO A 494 -2.74 28.47 -2.69
CA PRO A 494 -3.35 27.25 -2.19
C PRO A 494 -3.91 26.39 -3.34
N TYR A 495 -4.29 25.13 -3.05
CA TYR A 495 -4.97 24.31 -4.05
C TYR A 495 -6.28 24.98 -4.50
N GLU A 496 -6.66 24.81 -5.77
CA GLU A 496 -7.79 25.53 -6.39
C GLU A 496 -9.11 25.40 -5.61
N GLY A 497 -9.39 24.20 -5.07
CA GLY A 497 -10.60 23.95 -4.27
C GLY A 497 -10.56 24.49 -2.85
N PHE A 498 -9.47 25.13 -2.39
CA PHE A 498 -9.28 25.55 -1.00
C PHE A 498 -10.32 26.58 -0.55
N GLY A 499 -10.59 27.60 -1.36
CA GLY A 499 -11.51 28.68 -0.98
C GLY A 499 -12.88 28.17 -0.53
N ALA A 500 -13.48 27.25 -1.30
CA ALA A 500 -14.78 26.64 -0.98
C ALA A 500 -14.71 25.68 0.23
N ASN A 501 -13.53 25.16 0.56
CA ASN A 501 -13.33 24.17 1.63
C ASN A 501 -12.53 24.73 2.81
N ARG A 502 -12.25 26.04 2.83
CA ARG A 502 -11.36 26.67 3.83
C ARG A 502 -11.75 26.33 5.26
N GLU A 503 -13.03 26.49 5.59
CA GLU A 503 -13.55 26.21 6.92
C GLU A 503 -13.36 24.73 7.30
N GLY A 504 -13.77 23.81 6.43
CA GLY A 504 -13.62 22.35 6.63
C GLY A 504 -12.17 21.94 6.80
N HIS A 505 -11.26 22.45 5.95
CA HIS A 505 -9.84 22.14 6.05
C HIS A 505 -9.21 22.69 7.33
N LEU A 506 -9.46 23.95 7.67
CA LEU A 506 -8.92 24.56 8.90
C LEU A 506 -9.49 23.90 10.17
N LYS A 507 -10.76 23.46 10.15
CA LYS A 507 -11.33 22.65 11.23
C LYS A 507 -10.51 21.37 11.45
N VAL A 508 -10.24 20.60 10.39
CA VAL A 508 -9.45 19.37 10.49
C VAL A 508 -8.02 19.67 10.94
N ALA A 509 -7.38 20.71 10.42
CA ALA A 509 -6.06 21.16 10.88
C ALA A 509 -6.07 21.49 12.38
N GLY A 510 -7.12 22.15 12.86
CA GLY A 510 -7.34 22.42 14.28
C GLY A 510 -7.51 21.14 15.13
N MET A 511 -8.15 20.10 14.57
CA MET A 511 -8.29 18.80 15.23
C MET A 511 -6.94 18.09 15.36
N HIS A 512 -6.08 18.09 14.32
CA HIS A 512 -4.71 17.57 14.40
C HIS A 512 -3.88 18.28 15.48
N ARG A 513 -3.97 19.62 15.52
CA ARG A 513 -3.31 20.42 16.57
C ARG A 513 -3.83 20.07 17.97
N ALA A 514 -5.15 19.95 18.14
CA ALA A 514 -5.75 19.60 19.43
C ALA A 514 -5.28 18.22 19.91
N ALA A 515 -5.22 17.23 19.03
CA ALA A 515 -4.64 15.93 19.34
C ALA A 515 -3.15 16.04 19.71
N GLY A 516 -2.38 16.88 18.99
CA GLY A 516 -0.95 17.10 19.26
C GLY A 516 -0.68 17.64 20.65
N ARG A 517 -1.53 18.53 21.16
CA ARG A 517 -1.41 19.08 22.53
C ARG A 517 -1.57 18.02 23.63
N LEU A 518 -2.16 16.87 23.32
CA LEU A 518 -2.32 15.75 24.24
C LEU A 518 -1.15 14.77 24.20
N LEU A 519 -0.18 14.95 23.28
CA LEU A 519 1.01 14.12 23.24
C LEU A 519 1.85 14.33 24.51
N GLY A 520 2.39 13.25 25.03
CA GLY A 520 3.29 13.23 26.16
C GLY A 520 4.37 12.17 26.02
N ALA A 521 5.42 12.29 26.82
CA ALA A 521 6.46 11.29 26.94
C ALA A 521 6.25 10.54 28.28
N PRO A 522 5.80 9.27 28.25
CA PRO A 522 5.63 8.49 29.47
C PRO A 522 6.95 8.31 30.23
N THR A 523 6.86 8.14 31.54
CA THR A 523 8.01 7.80 32.39
C THR A 523 8.54 6.44 31.95
N GLY A 524 9.85 6.34 31.69
CA GLY A 524 10.48 5.08 31.23
C GLY A 524 10.67 4.99 29.71
N ALA A 525 10.14 5.95 28.91
CA ALA A 525 10.46 6.03 27.50
C ALA A 525 11.97 6.25 27.29
N ARG A 526 12.60 5.38 26.49
CA ARG A 526 14.01 5.50 26.10
C ARG A 526 14.16 6.40 24.89
N GLY A 527 15.39 6.85 24.63
CA GLY A 527 15.70 7.80 23.56
C GLY A 527 15.25 9.23 23.90
N ASN A 528 15.12 10.07 22.90
CA ASN A 528 14.77 11.49 23.03
C ASN A 528 13.28 11.77 22.76
N LEU A 529 12.37 10.91 23.21
CA LEU A 529 10.93 11.05 22.94
C LEU A 529 10.37 12.42 23.32
N ALA A 530 10.82 13.00 24.45
CA ALA A 530 10.35 14.32 24.90
C ALA A 530 10.70 15.44 23.88
N GLU A 531 11.87 15.36 23.23
CA GLU A 531 12.25 16.27 22.15
C GLU A 531 11.36 16.07 20.91
N VAL A 532 11.12 14.81 20.52
CA VAL A 532 10.23 14.48 19.38
C VAL A 532 8.82 15.01 19.64
N VAL A 533 8.27 14.83 20.83
CA VAL A 533 6.95 15.36 21.25
C VAL A 533 6.94 16.89 21.15
N GLY A 534 7.93 17.57 21.72
CA GLY A 534 8.02 19.03 21.67
C GLY A 534 8.09 19.56 20.24
N ALA A 535 8.90 18.92 19.38
CA ALA A 535 9.02 19.29 17.97
C ALA A 535 7.73 19.03 17.18
N ALA A 536 7.01 17.95 17.48
CA ALA A 536 5.73 17.62 16.87
C ALA A 536 4.65 18.65 17.24
N GLN A 537 4.54 19.00 18.52
CA GLN A 537 3.61 20.03 19.01
C GLN A 537 3.87 21.37 18.35
N GLN A 538 5.13 21.84 18.35
CA GLN A 538 5.53 23.09 17.70
C GLN A 538 5.22 23.07 16.19
N GLY A 539 5.50 21.94 15.53
CA GLY A 539 5.21 21.75 14.11
C GLY A 539 3.73 21.91 13.79
N LEU A 540 2.84 21.28 14.56
CA LEU A 540 1.38 21.37 14.37
C LEU A 540 0.84 22.77 14.68
N GLU A 541 1.35 23.46 15.71
CA GLU A 541 0.97 24.85 15.99
C GLU A 541 1.35 25.78 14.82
N ARG A 542 2.60 25.66 14.33
CA ARG A 542 3.09 26.42 13.18
C ARG A 542 2.28 26.11 11.92
N ALA A 543 1.99 24.84 11.67
CA ALA A 543 1.22 24.42 10.48
C ALA A 543 -0.17 25.04 10.43
N VAL A 544 -0.87 25.11 11.58
CA VAL A 544 -2.18 25.74 11.66
C VAL A 544 -2.08 27.24 11.45
N ALA A 545 -1.09 27.91 12.07
CA ALA A 545 -0.88 29.36 11.89
C ALA A 545 -0.62 29.72 10.42
N LEU A 546 0.32 29.03 9.77
CA LEU A 546 0.61 29.22 8.34
C LEU A 546 -0.60 28.90 7.45
N GLY A 547 -1.35 27.84 7.76
CA GLY A 547 -2.55 27.46 7.01
C GLY A 547 -3.70 28.48 7.16
N GLN A 548 -3.83 29.15 8.29
CA GLN A 548 -4.78 30.24 8.49
C GLN A 548 -4.43 31.47 7.63
N GLU A 549 -3.14 31.76 7.50
CA GLU A 549 -2.64 32.92 6.75
C GLU A 549 -2.65 32.65 5.23
N HIS A 550 -2.08 31.54 4.78
CA HIS A 550 -1.79 31.28 3.36
C HIS A 550 -2.67 30.17 2.75
N GLY A 551 -3.40 29.41 3.54
CA GLY A 551 -4.03 28.17 3.12
C GLY A 551 -3.00 27.03 2.98
N TYR A 552 -3.40 25.94 2.31
CA TYR A 552 -2.54 24.80 2.01
C TYR A 552 -2.45 24.54 0.50
N ARG A 553 -1.28 24.10 0.04
CA ARG A 553 -1.09 23.69 -1.37
C ARG A 553 -1.73 22.34 -1.67
N ASN A 554 -1.96 21.52 -0.66
CA ASN A 554 -2.44 20.15 -0.77
C ASN A 554 -3.66 19.93 0.13
N SER A 555 -4.66 19.21 -0.37
CA SER A 555 -5.86 18.86 0.43
C SER A 555 -5.64 17.67 1.35
N GLN A 556 -4.65 16.81 1.05
CA GLN A 556 -4.19 15.69 1.87
C GLN A 556 -2.66 15.65 1.82
N HIS A 557 -2.00 15.27 2.92
CA HIS A 557 -0.54 15.30 3.04
C HIS A 557 0.05 13.93 3.37
N THR A 558 -0.54 13.21 4.31
CA THR A 558 0.05 12.01 4.93
C THR A 558 -0.91 10.83 4.96
N VAL A 559 -0.32 9.64 4.77
CA VAL A 559 -0.98 8.34 4.85
C VAL A 559 0.03 7.32 5.41
N LEU A 560 -0.40 6.16 5.88
CA LEU A 560 0.51 5.03 6.08
C LEU A 560 0.22 3.94 5.05
N ALA A 561 1.01 3.96 3.99
CA ALA A 561 0.97 2.97 2.92
C ALA A 561 1.66 1.66 3.36
N PRO A 562 1.35 0.52 2.72
CA PRO A 562 1.91 -0.79 3.10
C PRO A 562 3.41 -0.95 2.75
N THR A 563 4.04 0.00 2.05
CA THR A 563 5.47 -0.02 1.66
C THR A 563 5.99 -1.38 1.15
N GLY A 564 5.19 -2.07 0.32
CA GLY A 564 5.50 -3.45 -0.11
C GLY A 564 6.86 -3.58 -0.83
N THR A 565 6.88 -3.45 -2.17
CA THR A 565 8.13 -3.62 -2.97
C THR A 565 9.17 -2.54 -2.65
N ILE A 566 8.75 -1.29 -2.39
CA ILE A 566 9.67 -0.21 -2.03
C ILE A 566 10.29 -0.42 -0.64
N GLY A 567 9.65 -1.17 0.25
CA GLY A 567 10.23 -1.55 1.53
C GLY A 567 11.49 -2.38 1.35
N PHE A 568 11.47 -3.36 0.42
CA PHE A 568 12.68 -4.12 0.09
C PHE A 568 13.77 -3.27 -0.56
N LEU A 569 13.40 -2.26 -1.38
CA LEU A 569 14.36 -1.32 -1.94
C LEU A 569 15.06 -0.50 -0.85
N MET A 570 14.32 -0.12 0.20
CA MET A 570 14.84 0.62 1.36
C MET A 570 15.50 -0.26 2.43
N GLY A 571 15.51 -1.58 2.27
CA GLY A 571 16.04 -2.49 3.30
C GLY A 571 15.26 -2.43 4.61
N VAL A 572 13.93 -2.15 4.59
CA VAL A 572 13.14 -2.07 5.82
C VAL A 572 12.76 -3.46 6.34
N GLU A 573 12.72 -3.57 7.66
CA GLU A 573 12.35 -4.81 8.36
C GLU A 573 10.84 -4.89 8.61
N THR A 574 10.18 -3.73 8.83
CA THR A 574 8.74 -3.65 9.04
C THR A 574 8.10 -2.61 8.14
N THR A 575 6.94 -2.94 7.58
CA THR A 575 6.21 -2.09 6.64
C THR A 575 5.25 -1.17 7.38
N GLY A 576 5.14 0.10 6.96
CA GLY A 576 4.24 1.06 7.59
C GLY A 576 4.39 1.13 9.10
N CYS A 577 3.30 0.99 9.82
CA CYS A 577 3.27 0.87 11.28
C CYS A 577 3.10 -0.58 11.78
N GLU A 578 3.42 -1.57 10.94
CA GLU A 578 3.38 -2.97 11.37
C GLU A 578 4.46 -3.27 12.41
N PRO A 579 4.22 -4.17 13.36
CA PRO A 579 5.27 -4.72 14.21
C PRO A 579 6.18 -5.67 13.40
N VAL A 580 7.24 -6.14 14.03
CA VAL A 580 8.05 -7.23 13.48
C VAL A 580 7.16 -8.44 13.32
N TYR A 581 7.10 -9.01 12.10
CA TYR A 581 6.20 -10.13 11.80
C TYR A 581 6.67 -11.41 12.51
N LEU A 582 7.94 -11.77 12.33
CA LEU A 582 8.67 -12.84 13.02
C LEU A 582 10.14 -12.41 13.14
N LEU A 583 10.85 -12.82 14.20
CA LEU A 583 12.28 -12.53 14.36
C LEU A 583 13.15 -13.20 13.30
N ARG A 584 12.67 -14.34 12.76
CA ARG A 584 13.23 -15.04 11.62
C ARG A 584 12.12 -15.34 10.62
N VAL A 585 12.26 -14.89 9.40
CA VAL A 585 11.28 -15.11 8.32
C VAL A 585 11.93 -15.84 7.16
N ASP A 586 11.38 -17.00 6.79
CA ASP A 586 11.68 -17.66 5.53
C ASP A 586 10.60 -17.28 4.52
N LYS A 587 10.96 -16.46 3.53
CA LYS A 587 10.02 -15.91 2.55
C LYS A 587 10.14 -16.61 1.20
N ALA A 588 9.05 -17.14 0.70
CA ALA A 588 8.96 -17.61 -0.68
C ALA A 588 8.97 -16.42 -1.65
N LEU A 589 9.85 -16.42 -2.64
CA LEU A 589 9.93 -15.40 -3.67
C LEU A 589 8.95 -15.72 -4.80
N VAL A 590 8.27 -14.69 -5.32
CA VAL A 590 7.45 -14.81 -6.54
C VAL A 590 8.40 -15.10 -7.70
N GLY A 591 8.32 -16.31 -8.25
CA GLY A 591 9.24 -16.81 -9.27
C GLY A 591 10.12 -17.97 -8.79
N GLY A 592 9.96 -18.41 -7.52
CA GLY A 592 10.67 -19.54 -6.90
C GLY A 592 11.86 -19.12 -6.04
N GLY A 593 12.27 -20.01 -5.12
CA GLY A 593 13.33 -19.77 -4.14
C GLY A 593 12.82 -19.24 -2.79
N TRP A 594 13.70 -19.30 -1.78
CA TRP A 594 13.43 -18.85 -0.41
C TRP A 594 14.49 -17.84 0.02
N LEU A 595 14.08 -16.83 0.78
CA LEU A 595 14.96 -15.84 1.39
C LEU A 595 14.73 -15.85 2.90
N THR A 596 15.81 -16.06 3.67
CA THR A 596 15.76 -15.95 5.15
C THR A 596 16.14 -14.54 5.54
N LEU A 597 15.20 -13.82 6.17
CA LEU A 597 15.39 -12.49 6.72
C LEU A 597 15.54 -12.59 8.25
N ARG A 598 16.47 -11.81 8.81
CA ARG A 598 16.66 -11.67 10.25
C ARG A 598 16.45 -10.21 10.64
N ALA A 599 15.76 -9.98 11.75
CA ALA A 599 15.53 -8.65 12.28
C ALA A 599 16.83 -8.09 12.89
N GLN A 600 17.46 -7.09 12.24
CA GLN A 600 18.63 -6.39 12.79
C GLN A 600 18.26 -5.51 13.99
N ALA A 601 17.05 -4.98 14.02
CA ALA A 601 16.48 -4.25 15.14
C ALA A 601 16.52 -5.05 16.45
N PHE A 602 16.45 -6.39 16.36
CA PHE A 602 16.55 -7.28 17.51
C PHE A 602 17.88 -7.13 18.29
N THR A 603 19.01 -7.16 17.56
CA THR A 603 20.33 -7.04 18.22
C THR A 603 20.59 -5.63 18.75
N ARG A 604 20.08 -4.59 18.06
CA ARG A 604 20.10 -3.21 18.55
C ARG A 604 19.28 -3.06 19.83
N GLY A 605 18.08 -3.66 19.88
CA GLY A 605 17.23 -3.66 21.06
C GLY A 605 17.90 -4.33 22.27
N LEU A 606 18.54 -5.47 22.08
CA LEU A 606 19.32 -6.12 23.15
C LEU A 606 20.43 -5.20 23.69
N ALA A 607 21.20 -4.56 22.79
CA ALA A 607 22.25 -3.63 23.18
C ALA A 607 21.67 -2.43 23.95
N MET A 608 20.54 -1.87 23.50
CA MET A 608 19.84 -0.76 24.19
C MET A 608 19.32 -1.16 25.56
N LEU A 609 18.96 -2.44 25.76
CA LEU A 609 18.54 -2.99 27.05
C LEU A 609 19.72 -3.33 27.98
N GLY A 610 20.97 -3.05 27.56
CA GLY A 610 22.19 -3.23 28.37
C GLY A 610 22.80 -4.64 28.34
N TYR A 611 22.48 -5.46 27.33
CA TYR A 611 23.16 -6.74 27.13
C TYR A 611 24.52 -6.53 26.47
N GLY A 612 25.55 -7.18 27.01
CA GLY A 612 26.90 -7.15 26.43
C GLY A 612 27.02 -7.96 25.14
N PRO A 613 28.06 -7.75 24.32
CA PRO A 613 28.21 -8.37 22.99
C PRO A 613 28.09 -9.90 22.99
N GLU A 614 28.67 -10.59 23.98
CA GLU A 614 28.60 -12.05 24.09
C GLU A 614 27.19 -12.53 24.43
N GLN A 615 26.45 -11.81 25.27
CA GLN A 615 25.06 -12.11 25.59
C GLN A 615 24.18 -11.88 24.34
N VAL A 616 24.37 -10.78 23.63
CA VAL A 616 23.66 -10.47 22.36
C VAL A 616 23.88 -11.61 21.37
N LYS A 617 25.11 -12.07 21.21
CA LYS A 617 25.46 -13.18 20.31
C LYS A 617 24.79 -14.48 20.71
N ALA A 618 24.81 -14.84 22.00
CA ALA A 618 24.19 -16.07 22.51
C ALA A 618 22.65 -16.04 22.31
N ILE A 619 22.01 -14.92 22.64
CA ILE A 619 20.55 -14.75 22.46
C ILE A 619 20.19 -14.77 20.96
N ALA A 620 20.98 -14.08 20.10
CA ALA A 620 20.74 -14.05 18.65
C ALA A 620 20.93 -15.45 18.00
N THR A 621 21.86 -16.26 18.52
CA THR A 621 22.03 -17.66 18.06
C THR A 621 20.79 -18.47 18.40
N HIS A 622 20.30 -18.41 19.64
CA HIS A 622 19.06 -19.07 20.06
C HIS A 622 17.87 -18.70 19.18
N VAL A 623 17.66 -17.39 18.93
CA VAL A 623 16.59 -16.92 18.05
C VAL A 623 16.78 -17.42 16.61
N GLY A 624 18.02 -17.48 16.12
CA GLY A 624 18.34 -18.01 14.80
C GLY A 624 17.97 -19.50 14.65
N GLU A 625 18.08 -20.27 15.72
CA GLU A 625 17.74 -21.70 15.75
C GLU A 625 16.25 -21.95 15.98
N ARG A 626 15.64 -21.27 16.95
CA ARG A 626 14.28 -21.55 17.43
C ARG A 626 13.22 -20.58 16.89
N GLY A 627 13.60 -19.45 16.32
CA GLY A 627 12.68 -18.42 15.80
C GLY A 627 12.00 -17.56 16.89
N THR A 628 12.28 -17.80 18.17
CA THR A 628 11.69 -17.08 19.30
C THR A 628 12.76 -16.63 20.29
N ALA A 629 12.49 -15.53 21.01
CA ALA A 629 13.31 -15.06 22.13
C ALA A 629 12.99 -15.78 23.45
N GLU A 630 11.87 -16.51 23.53
CA GLU A 630 11.49 -17.28 24.72
C GLU A 630 12.52 -18.38 25.02
N GLY A 631 12.95 -18.45 26.27
CA GLY A 631 13.95 -19.44 26.69
C GLY A 631 15.39 -19.14 26.25
N ALA A 632 15.65 -17.96 25.65
CA ALA A 632 17.00 -17.57 25.26
C ALA A 632 17.91 -17.40 26.49
N PRO A 633 19.16 -17.94 26.46
CA PRO A 633 20.05 -17.94 27.62
C PRO A 633 20.42 -16.50 28.02
N GLY A 634 20.17 -16.17 29.30
CA GLY A 634 20.51 -14.88 29.87
C GLY A 634 19.57 -13.72 29.49
N LEU A 635 18.53 -13.97 28.73
CA LEU A 635 17.48 -12.97 28.48
C LEU A 635 16.57 -12.82 29.69
N ARG A 636 16.43 -11.60 30.21
CA ARG A 636 15.60 -11.32 31.37
C ARG A 636 14.12 -11.38 31.02
N PRO A 637 13.25 -11.98 31.87
CA PRO A 637 11.82 -12.18 31.60
C PRO A 637 11.09 -10.85 31.30
N GLU A 638 11.43 -9.75 31.98
CA GLU A 638 10.84 -8.42 31.80
C GLU A 638 11.12 -7.81 30.42
N HIS A 639 12.12 -8.31 29.70
CA HIS A 639 12.46 -7.83 28.36
C HIS A 639 11.79 -8.65 27.22
N LEU A 640 11.14 -9.77 27.53
CA LEU A 640 10.54 -10.63 26.50
C LEU A 640 9.51 -9.88 25.65
N ALA A 641 8.69 -9.02 26.27
CA ALA A 641 7.66 -8.26 25.57
C ALA A 641 8.20 -7.35 24.46
N VAL A 642 9.46 -6.89 24.55
CA VAL A 642 10.11 -6.09 23.51
C VAL A 642 10.26 -6.86 22.20
N PHE A 643 10.38 -8.19 22.30
CA PHE A 643 10.63 -9.09 21.18
C PHE A 643 9.40 -9.91 20.76
N ASP A 644 8.22 -9.56 21.29
CA ASP A 644 6.96 -10.12 20.81
C ASP A 644 6.73 -9.72 19.34
N THR A 645 6.20 -10.63 18.57
CA THR A 645 6.02 -10.50 17.12
C THR A 645 4.53 -10.51 16.74
N ALA A 646 4.22 -10.07 15.52
CA ALA A 646 2.83 -10.04 15.03
C ALA A 646 2.22 -11.43 14.90
N ASP A 647 3.04 -12.40 14.49
CA ASP A 647 2.65 -13.80 14.43
C ASP A 647 3.43 -14.60 15.48
N ARG A 648 2.85 -15.70 15.93
CA ARG A 648 3.44 -16.56 16.97
C ARG A 648 4.33 -17.62 16.33
N PRO A 649 5.66 -17.63 16.60
CA PRO A 649 6.51 -18.73 16.19
C PRO A 649 6.01 -20.08 16.75
N ALA A 650 6.27 -21.17 16.05
CA ALA A 650 5.77 -22.50 16.42
C ALA A 650 6.17 -22.94 17.84
N GLU A 651 7.36 -22.55 18.30
CA GLU A 651 7.90 -22.88 19.62
C GLU A 651 7.63 -21.80 20.69
N ALA A 652 6.89 -20.72 20.34
CA ALA A 652 6.58 -19.61 21.24
C ALA A 652 5.18 -19.73 21.84
N THR A 653 5.01 -19.13 23.02
CA THR A 653 3.72 -18.96 23.68
C THR A 653 3.18 -17.54 23.55
N ARG A 654 4.05 -16.59 23.19
CA ARG A 654 3.79 -15.15 23.13
C ARG A 654 3.62 -14.64 21.71
N ALA A 655 2.77 -13.65 21.54
CA ALA A 655 2.62 -12.78 20.38
C ALA A 655 2.00 -11.46 20.84
N ILE A 656 2.00 -10.46 19.99
CA ILE A 656 1.31 -9.19 20.26
C ILE A 656 -0.20 -9.43 20.32
N ASP A 657 -0.86 -8.88 21.35
CA ASP A 657 -2.30 -8.94 21.51
C ASP A 657 -3.04 -8.26 20.35
N PRO A 658 -4.10 -8.86 19.78
CA PRO A 658 -4.87 -8.22 18.69
C PRO A 658 -5.35 -6.80 19.00
N LEU A 659 -5.77 -6.52 20.24
CA LEU A 659 -6.14 -5.18 20.67
C LEU A 659 -4.93 -4.24 20.80
N GLY A 660 -3.71 -4.76 20.97
CA GLY A 660 -2.47 -3.99 20.88
C GLY A 660 -2.29 -3.36 19.50
N HIS A 661 -2.58 -4.13 18.44
CA HIS A 661 -2.60 -3.61 17.07
C HIS A 661 -3.65 -2.49 16.90
N VAL A 662 -4.86 -2.66 17.44
CA VAL A 662 -5.94 -1.67 17.34
C VAL A 662 -5.59 -0.39 18.12
N ARG A 663 -5.02 -0.52 19.34
CA ARG A 663 -4.56 0.63 20.13
C ARG A 663 -3.46 1.42 19.41
N MET A 664 -2.54 0.74 18.72
CA MET A 664 -1.53 1.38 17.89
C MET A 664 -2.17 2.18 16.74
N LEU A 665 -3.18 1.62 16.05
CA LEU A 665 -3.95 2.33 15.03
C LEU A 665 -4.60 3.59 15.62
N GLY A 666 -5.26 3.47 16.78
CA GLY A 666 -5.91 4.59 17.47
C GLY A 666 -4.93 5.69 17.90
N ALA A 667 -3.71 5.32 18.29
CA ALA A 667 -2.68 6.28 18.68
C ALA A 667 -2.14 7.10 17.48
N VAL A 668 -2.06 6.48 16.30
CA VAL A 668 -1.47 7.08 15.08
C VAL A 668 -2.50 7.84 14.25
N GLN A 669 -3.75 7.36 14.18
CA GLN A 669 -4.80 7.90 13.30
C GLN A 669 -5.07 9.39 13.44
N PRO A 670 -5.06 10.01 14.63
CA PRO A 670 -5.30 11.45 14.78
C PRO A 670 -4.25 12.36 14.12
N PHE A 671 -3.12 11.80 13.67
CA PHE A 671 -2.01 12.52 13.05
C PHE A 671 -1.82 12.18 11.57
N LEU A 672 -2.86 11.66 10.89
CA LEU A 672 -2.84 11.36 9.47
C LEU A 672 -4.05 11.98 8.78
N SER A 673 -3.82 12.74 7.71
CA SER A 673 -4.91 13.28 6.90
C SER A 673 -5.66 12.18 6.14
N GLY A 674 -4.96 11.16 5.64
CA GLY A 674 -5.56 9.95 5.10
C GLY A 674 -5.76 8.85 6.13
N GLY A 675 -5.61 7.59 5.72
CA GLY A 675 -5.77 6.40 6.54
C GLY A 675 -4.49 5.62 6.75
N ILE A 676 -4.66 4.40 7.24
CA ILE A 676 -3.58 3.49 7.62
C ILE A 676 -3.83 2.14 6.98
N SER A 677 -2.84 1.66 6.23
CA SER A 677 -2.80 0.26 5.79
C SER A 677 -2.12 -0.57 6.87
N LYS A 678 -2.91 -1.28 7.65
CA LYS A 678 -2.43 -2.19 8.69
C LYS A 678 -3.38 -3.35 8.88
N THR A 679 -2.82 -4.52 9.07
CA THR A 679 -3.56 -5.74 9.41
C THR A 679 -3.55 -5.96 10.92
N VAL A 680 -4.70 -6.26 11.51
CA VAL A 680 -4.80 -6.80 12.87
C VAL A 680 -4.62 -8.31 12.78
N ASN A 681 -3.47 -8.79 13.25
CA ASN A 681 -3.17 -10.22 13.27
C ASN A 681 -3.84 -10.88 14.47
N LEU A 682 -4.50 -12.01 14.22
CA LEU A 682 -5.13 -12.82 15.26
C LEU A 682 -4.54 -14.24 15.23
N PRO A 683 -4.34 -14.86 16.38
CA PRO A 683 -3.83 -16.22 16.45
C PRO A 683 -4.86 -17.23 15.92
N HIS A 684 -4.40 -18.43 15.56
CA HIS A 684 -5.25 -19.50 15.01
C HIS A 684 -6.48 -19.83 15.84
N GLN A 685 -6.37 -19.80 17.17
CA GLN A 685 -7.45 -20.09 18.11
C GLN A 685 -8.43 -18.93 18.31
N ALA A 686 -8.21 -17.76 17.68
CA ALA A 686 -9.13 -16.63 17.81
C ALA A 686 -10.53 -16.99 17.33
N THR A 687 -11.52 -16.52 18.04
CA THR A 687 -12.95 -16.75 17.79
C THR A 687 -13.55 -15.64 16.91
N VAL A 688 -14.80 -15.81 16.53
CA VAL A 688 -15.57 -14.76 15.83
C VAL A 688 -15.81 -13.58 16.78
N GLU A 689 -16.00 -13.84 18.06
CA GLU A 689 -16.18 -12.83 19.12
C GLU A 689 -14.93 -11.94 19.27
N ASP A 690 -13.74 -12.52 19.17
CA ASP A 690 -12.49 -11.75 19.20
C ASP A 690 -12.41 -10.76 18.01
N ILE A 691 -12.89 -11.17 16.85
CA ILE A 691 -12.97 -10.27 15.68
C ILE A 691 -14.04 -9.19 15.90
N GLU A 692 -15.23 -9.53 16.44
CA GLU A 692 -16.23 -8.53 16.80
C GLU A 692 -15.65 -7.46 17.74
N GLU A 693 -14.89 -7.88 18.77
CA GLU A 693 -14.27 -6.95 19.72
C GLU A 693 -13.20 -6.07 19.05
N VAL A 694 -12.40 -6.61 18.11
CA VAL A 694 -11.47 -5.83 17.30
C VAL A 694 -12.21 -4.75 16.51
N LEU A 695 -13.31 -5.12 15.83
CA LEU A 695 -14.11 -4.18 15.02
C LEU A 695 -14.75 -3.09 15.88
N LEU A 696 -15.34 -3.45 17.03
CA LEU A 696 -15.93 -2.51 17.97
C LEU A 696 -14.88 -1.59 18.61
N SER A 697 -13.71 -2.13 18.98
CA SER A 697 -12.63 -1.34 19.56
C SER A 697 -12.05 -0.34 18.55
N ALA A 698 -11.90 -0.71 17.29
CA ALA A 698 -11.44 0.19 16.23
C ALA A 698 -12.43 1.37 16.03
N HIS A 699 -13.74 1.12 16.08
CA HIS A 699 -14.75 2.18 16.07
C HIS A 699 -14.61 3.13 17.28
N ARG A 700 -14.52 2.58 18.51
CA ARG A 700 -14.34 3.38 19.75
C ARG A 700 -13.11 4.26 19.74
N LEU A 701 -12.03 3.79 19.10
CA LEU A 701 -10.77 4.51 18.97
C LEU A 701 -10.71 5.48 17.78
N GLY A 702 -11.80 5.60 17.01
CA GLY A 702 -11.88 6.54 15.89
C GLY A 702 -10.99 6.19 14.70
N VAL A 703 -10.65 4.93 14.51
CA VAL A 703 -9.91 4.41 13.36
C VAL A 703 -10.78 4.55 12.12
N LYS A 704 -10.18 4.90 10.97
CA LYS A 704 -10.92 5.10 9.71
C LYS A 704 -11.20 3.80 8.96
N ALA A 705 -10.32 2.81 9.06
CA ALA A 705 -10.48 1.51 8.43
C ALA A 705 -9.72 0.43 9.19
N VAL A 706 -10.19 -0.80 9.15
CA VAL A 706 -9.52 -1.96 9.73
C VAL A 706 -9.66 -3.18 8.84
N ALA A 707 -8.57 -3.93 8.69
CA ALA A 707 -8.53 -5.25 8.12
C ALA A 707 -8.00 -6.24 9.17
N VAL A 708 -8.51 -7.46 9.16
CA VAL A 708 -8.10 -8.50 10.09
C VAL A 708 -7.51 -9.68 9.33
N TYR A 709 -6.60 -10.40 9.96
CA TYR A 709 -6.07 -11.65 9.44
C TYR A 709 -5.88 -12.64 10.59
N ARG A 710 -6.62 -13.74 10.56
CA ARG A 710 -6.45 -14.83 11.52
C ARG A 710 -5.50 -15.87 10.92
N ASP A 711 -4.51 -16.30 11.71
CA ASP A 711 -3.63 -17.39 11.30
C ASP A 711 -4.45 -18.65 10.95
N GLY A 712 -4.12 -19.28 9.84
CA GLY A 712 -4.86 -20.45 9.33
C GLY A 712 -6.20 -20.16 8.66
N SER A 713 -6.64 -18.89 8.50
CA SER A 713 -7.81 -18.56 7.71
C SER A 713 -7.65 -18.95 6.22
N LYS A 714 -6.40 -19.02 5.73
CA LYS A 714 -6.08 -19.52 4.38
C LYS A 714 -5.19 -20.75 4.46
N ARG A 715 -5.57 -21.81 3.73
CA ARG A 715 -4.79 -23.06 3.68
C ARG A 715 -3.41 -22.87 3.03
N THR A 716 -3.25 -21.85 2.16
CA THR A 716 -1.98 -21.49 1.52
C THR A 716 -1.58 -20.09 1.97
N GLN A 717 -0.54 -20.00 2.78
CA GLN A 717 -0.03 -18.72 3.31
C GLN A 717 1.23 -18.29 2.56
N PRO A 718 1.35 -17.01 2.12
CA PRO A 718 2.54 -16.49 1.45
C PRO A 718 3.72 -16.24 2.39
N LEU A 719 3.48 -16.13 3.70
CA LEU A 719 4.48 -15.93 4.76
C LEU A 719 4.25 -16.99 5.84
N GLY A 720 5.31 -17.62 6.31
CA GLY A 720 5.24 -18.58 7.42
C GLY A 720 6.64 -18.97 7.87
N ALA A 721 6.81 -19.35 9.14
CA ALA A 721 7.94 -20.17 9.56
C ALA A 721 7.83 -21.51 8.81
N LYS A 722 8.94 -22.04 8.25
CA LYS A 722 8.97 -23.41 7.79
C LYS A 722 8.53 -24.30 8.97
N ALA A 723 7.25 -24.62 9.07
CA ALA A 723 6.87 -25.83 9.75
C ALA A 723 7.62 -26.93 9.00
N ALA A 724 8.41 -27.72 9.74
CA ALA A 724 8.98 -28.93 9.19
C ALA A 724 7.83 -29.66 8.50
N GLN A 725 7.80 -29.63 7.18
CA GLN A 725 6.93 -30.49 6.40
C GLN A 725 7.46 -31.90 6.66
N GLY A 726 7.04 -32.43 7.80
CA GLY A 726 7.04 -33.85 8.03
C GLY A 726 6.29 -34.45 6.87
N ALA A 727 7.01 -35.17 6.06
CA ALA A 727 6.48 -35.93 4.95
C ALA A 727 5.21 -36.66 5.40
N ARG A 728 4.05 -36.14 5.08
CA ARG A 728 2.87 -36.97 4.93
C ARG A 728 3.12 -37.80 3.67
N ARG A 729 3.71 -38.98 3.89
CA ARG A 729 3.67 -40.03 2.90
C ARG A 729 2.20 -40.20 2.48
N PRO A 730 1.89 -40.22 1.18
CA PRO A 730 0.59 -40.68 0.73
C PRO A 730 0.44 -42.12 1.27
N CYS A 731 -0.63 -42.38 2.00
CA CYS A 731 -1.06 -43.74 2.28
C CYS A 731 -1.33 -44.40 0.93
N ALA A 732 -0.40 -45.20 0.48
CA ALA A 732 -0.62 -46.14 -0.62
C ALA A 732 -1.61 -47.19 -0.13
N GLY A 733 -2.88 -46.93 -0.39
CA GLY A 733 -3.93 -47.95 -0.37
C GLY A 733 -3.69 -48.85 -1.56
N ALA A 734 -3.16 -50.03 -1.27
CA ALA A 734 -3.01 -51.09 -2.25
C ALA A 734 -4.36 -51.50 -2.85
N CYS A 735 -4.51 -51.38 -4.14
CA CYS A 735 -5.52 -52.13 -4.90
C CYS A 735 -4.82 -53.25 -5.67
N PRO A 736 -5.33 -54.49 -5.66
CA PRO A 736 -4.58 -55.63 -6.13
C PRO A 736 -4.57 -55.71 -7.66
N THR A 737 -3.38 -55.91 -8.17
CA THR A 737 -3.10 -56.20 -9.59
C THR A 737 -3.42 -57.66 -9.95
N THR A 738 -4.12 -57.85 -11.06
CA THR A 738 -3.99 -59.07 -11.87
C THR A 738 -3.45 -58.66 -13.25
N GLY A 739 -2.20 -59.10 -13.51
CA GLY A 739 -1.58 -59.05 -14.84
C GLY A 739 -1.99 -60.23 -15.70
N PRO A 740 -1.51 -60.44 -16.91
CA PRO A 740 -0.16 -60.76 -17.33
C PRO A 740 0.24 -60.28 -18.76
N PRO A 741 1.30 -60.81 -19.47
CA PRO A 741 2.58 -60.14 -19.55
C PRO A 741 3.12 -59.93 -21.00
N SER A 742 4.20 -59.14 -21.07
CA SER A 742 5.36 -59.17 -21.98
C SER A 742 5.22 -59.13 -23.52
N ARG A 743 5.96 -58.24 -24.17
CA ARG A 743 7.19 -58.53 -24.96
C ARG A 743 7.76 -57.26 -25.61
N THR A 744 8.95 -56.97 -25.20
CA THR A 744 10.22 -56.67 -25.93
C THR A 744 10.19 -56.04 -27.34
N ALA A 745 11.08 -55.05 -27.43
CA ALA A 745 12.12 -54.79 -28.40
C ALA A 745 11.89 -53.71 -29.44
N SER A 746 12.62 -52.63 -29.28
CA SER A 746 13.79 -52.17 -30.04
C SER A 746 13.57 -51.46 -31.40
N ALA A 747 14.14 -50.29 -31.41
CA ALA A 747 15.05 -49.74 -32.43
C ALA A 747 14.54 -48.96 -33.64
N ARG A 748 14.96 -47.72 -33.66
CA ARG A 748 15.64 -47.00 -34.77
C ARG A 748 14.88 -46.47 -35.98
N ALA A 749 15.02 -45.18 -36.13
CA ALA A 749 15.58 -44.48 -37.29
C ALA A 749 14.63 -43.97 -38.40
N ALA A 750 14.54 -42.68 -38.43
CA ALA A 750 14.96 -41.79 -39.55
C ALA A 750 14.05 -41.65 -40.81
N ARG A 751 13.89 -40.38 -41.09
CA ARG A 751 13.90 -39.68 -42.38
C ARG A 751 12.57 -39.40 -43.14
N ARG A 752 12.40 -38.08 -43.22
CA ARG A 752 12.21 -37.22 -44.42
C ARG A 752 10.99 -37.44 -45.34
N ALA A 753 10.24 -36.36 -45.39
CA ALA A 753 10.07 -35.48 -46.58
C ALA A 753 8.85 -35.73 -47.47
N THR A 754 8.28 -34.61 -47.84
CA THR A 754 7.60 -34.18 -49.07
C THR A 754 6.08 -34.18 -49.07
N SER A 755 5.59 -32.95 -49.15
CA SER A 755 4.35 -32.54 -49.88
C SER A 755 4.46 -32.95 -51.36
N PRO A 756 3.47 -32.85 -52.24
CA PRO A 756 2.50 -31.75 -52.32
C PRO A 756 1.11 -32.09 -53.00
N SER A 757 0.33 -30.99 -53.10
CA SER A 757 -0.64 -30.60 -54.18
C SER A 757 -1.97 -31.37 -54.30
N ALA A 758 -3.00 -30.65 -54.22
CA ALA A 758 -3.77 -29.81 -55.14
C ALA A 758 -5.01 -30.47 -55.75
N CYS A 759 -5.99 -29.64 -55.90
CA CYS A 759 -7.08 -29.62 -56.91
C CYS A 759 -8.47 -30.00 -56.38
N THR A 760 -9.27 -29.01 -56.26
CA THR A 760 -10.23 -28.28 -57.08
C THR A 760 -11.68 -28.77 -57.01
N ARG A 761 -12.52 -27.74 -56.79
CA ARG A 761 -13.84 -27.43 -57.42
C ARG A 761 -15.07 -28.29 -57.07
N THR A 762 -16.05 -27.67 -56.67
CA THR A 762 -17.21 -26.97 -57.18
C THR A 762 -18.42 -27.38 -56.35
N GLY A 763 -19.26 -26.48 -55.99
CA GLY A 763 -20.55 -26.21 -56.42
C GLY A 763 -21.46 -25.68 -55.29
N ARG A 764 -21.82 -24.45 -55.39
CA ARG A 764 -23.11 -23.87 -54.90
C ARG A 764 -24.25 -24.40 -55.80
N PRO A 765 -25.55 -24.26 -55.51
CA PRO A 765 -26.19 -23.25 -54.69
C PRO A 765 -27.51 -23.62 -53.98
N ALA A 766 -27.95 -22.68 -53.17
CA ALA A 766 -29.28 -22.07 -53.09
C ALA A 766 -30.41 -22.64 -52.23
N ARG A 767 -30.81 -21.76 -51.32
CA ARG A 767 -32.16 -21.23 -51.00
C ARG A 767 -33.13 -22.01 -50.12
N SER A 768 -33.58 -21.15 -49.23
CA SER A 768 -34.93 -20.87 -48.69
C SER A 768 -35.42 -21.79 -47.56
N SER A 769 -35.65 -21.27 -46.44
CA SER A 769 -36.72 -20.36 -45.98
C SER A 769 -36.42 -19.90 -44.56
#